data_c463cfe3829c5071d1ab40508df07f18
#
_entry.id   c463cfe3829c5071d1ab40508df07f18
#
_cell.length_a   1.000
_cell.length_b   1.000
_cell.length_c   1.000
_cell.angle_alpha   90.00
_cell.angle_beta   90.00
_cell.angle_gamma   90.00
#
_symmetry.space_group_name_H-M   'P 1'
#
loop_
_entity.id
_entity.type
_entity.pdbx_description
1 polymer ?
#
loop_
_entity_poly.entity_id
_entity_poly.type
_entity_poly.pdbx_seq_one_letter_code
_entity_poly.pdbx_strand_id
1 'polypeptide(L)'
;MSFSVRHSMKLPLALACFLGGLAQAEEPNPERNAYFGETHVHTSWSLDAFALGNMVTTPEDAYKYFKGEPIKHPLGFDVKIDTPLDWAGVTDHSEYAGVVNMANEPGSAVSKIPEAAPLVLKAKTKEEMERVALYAINTLASGPPVPALMSPEIAGTVWKKNTEFAEQANVPGKFTAFCSYEWTSMPDNMNLHRNIFFKDCAKVPVQPFSALDSKHPVDLWNWMDGQRKVGNELLAISHNANLSDGRMFATEVDTKGRPIDAVYAASRVRNEPLIEIKQLKGTSETHPLLSPNDEFAGFELMSVLLGNPPGRIPHIVGSYARQALKDGVAMQDTQGFNPFKFGFGAASDSHNTAVPYRQDNFFGGHTFSDGTPEVRMKGTLVGGMFDARTEGTSGLTGVWAEENTRASIFDAMQRRETFAVSGPHIKVRVFGGWKFAPDILKAKDWVKTGYAQGVPMGSDLPPAGSAKAPSFIVWASKDPTSGNLDRIQIVKGWAKNGQSFEKIYDVVWAGERKPDQWTGVVPPIASTVDIANATYTNTVGAVELKTVWTDPDFAPGESAFYYARVLEIPTPRWTTIQAKQLNIPPPDVVAATIQERAWSSPIWYTPSEEARKSVTPGTTVDGLKKQGAIALSDEELKALIVEKSVWLQNTVTGEKYMIIYGSLGKGSNAGSLTPSDAGYITQGLPLNQGQFQVRYVDKKAELQSLAGDVVEAGKLGLTRPYTISNGKIQTDFVGTPIETAVYKLGDKYFAARGNEFGYANYEIVPAEGQLSPLY
;
A
#
# COMPACT_ATOMS: atom_id res chain seq x y z
N MET A 1 -16.01 92.42 -36.17
CA MET A 1 -17.28 91.70 -36.00
C MET A 1 -16.91 90.28 -35.75
N SER A 2 -17.01 89.82 -34.54
CA SER A 2 -16.57 88.54 -34.06
C SER A 2 -17.77 87.70 -33.74
N PHE A 3 -17.88 86.48 -34.36
CA PHE A 3 -18.85 85.45 -33.95
C PHE A 3 -18.12 84.27 -33.37
N SER A 4 -18.31 84.04 -32.06
CA SER A 4 -17.85 82.89 -31.32
C SER A 4 -18.92 81.81 -31.39
N VAL A 5 -18.59 80.61 -31.91
CA VAL A 5 -19.43 79.44 -31.87
C VAL A 5 -18.84 78.47 -30.81
N ARG A 6 -19.54 78.25 -29.70
CA ARG A 6 -19.22 77.20 -28.69
C ARG A 6 -19.79 75.90 -29.20
N HIS A 7 -18.90 74.92 -29.42
CA HIS A 7 -19.25 73.48 -29.61
C HIS A 7 -19.26 72.78 -28.28
N SER A 8 -20.42 72.31 -27.84
CA SER A 8 -20.61 71.38 -26.72
C SER A 8 -20.25 69.97 -27.22
N MET A 9 -19.13 69.41 -26.80
CA MET A 9 -18.83 67.98 -26.91
C MET A 9 -19.56 67.18 -25.84
N LYS A 10 -20.56 66.41 -26.23
CA LYS A 10 -21.14 65.35 -25.41
C LYS A 10 -20.24 64.11 -25.54
N LEU A 11 -19.58 63.71 -24.44
CA LEU A 11 -18.94 62.40 -24.28
C LEU A 11 -20.04 61.34 -24.13
N PRO A 12 -19.99 60.22 -24.83
CA PRO A 12 -20.80 59.06 -24.52
C PRO A 12 -20.14 58.30 -23.35
N LEU A 13 -20.89 58.10 -22.27
CA LEU A 13 -20.53 57.20 -21.17
C LEU A 13 -20.62 55.75 -21.70
N ALA A 14 -19.48 55.12 -22.01
CA ALA A 14 -19.42 53.69 -22.32
C ALA A 14 -19.56 52.90 -21.02
N LEU A 15 -20.74 52.35 -20.80
CA LEU A 15 -20.99 51.35 -19.76
C LEU A 15 -20.29 50.06 -20.13
N ALA A 16 -19.07 49.84 -19.61
CA ALA A 16 -18.37 48.55 -19.72
C ALA A 16 -19.11 47.53 -18.85
N CYS A 17 -19.99 46.76 -19.45
CA CYS A 17 -20.47 45.53 -18.84
C CYS A 17 -19.30 44.57 -18.69
N PHE A 18 -18.73 44.44 -17.49
CA PHE A 18 -17.93 43.28 -17.09
C PHE A 18 -18.88 42.08 -17.09
N LEU A 19 -19.00 41.40 -18.22
CA LEU A 19 -19.42 40.02 -18.27
C LEU A 19 -18.28 39.22 -17.66
N GLY A 20 -18.31 39.05 -16.34
CA GLY A 20 -17.59 37.99 -15.69
C GLY A 20 -18.04 36.67 -16.34
N GLY A 21 -17.20 36.09 -17.19
CA GLY A 21 -17.45 34.76 -17.70
C GLY A 21 -17.63 33.83 -16.53
N LEU A 22 -18.88 33.43 -16.25
CA LEU A 22 -19.16 32.24 -15.50
C LEU A 22 -18.42 31.13 -16.27
N ALA A 23 -17.36 30.63 -15.69
CA ALA A 23 -16.74 29.42 -16.18
C ALA A 23 -17.87 28.38 -16.23
N GLN A 24 -18.28 28.01 -17.42
CA GLN A 24 -19.31 27.01 -17.65
C GLN A 24 -18.71 25.73 -17.03
N ALA A 25 -19.35 25.20 -15.99
CA ALA A 25 -18.95 23.93 -15.42
C ALA A 25 -18.93 22.92 -16.57
N GLU A 26 -17.84 22.22 -16.70
CA GLU A 26 -17.69 21.15 -17.70
C GLU A 26 -18.79 20.12 -17.44
N GLU A 27 -19.53 19.70 -18.47
CA GLU A 27 -20.57 18.69 -18.30
C GLU A 27 -19.95 17.41 -17.75
N PRO A 28 -20.61 16.74 -16.77
CA PRO A 28 -20.08 15.50 -16.20
C PRO A 28 -19.79 14.46 -17.26
N ASN A 29 -18.57 13.92 -17.27
CA ASN A 29 -18.16 12.89 -18.22
C ASN A 29 -18.63 11.51 -17.76
N PRO A 30 -19.62 10.87 -18.42
CA PRO A 30 -20.13 9.55 -17.99
C PRO A 30 -19.10 8.43 -18.15
N GLU A 31 -18.05 8.63 -18.97
CA GLU A 31 -16.92 7.71 -19.09
C GLU A 31 -15.84 7.96 -18.04
N ARG A 32 -16.00 8.99 -17.22
CA ARG A 32 -15.14 9.43 -16.12
C ARG A 32 -13.73 9.82 -16.55
N ASN A 33 -13.16 10.77 -15.83
CA ASN A 33 -11.79 11.22 -15.97
C ASN A 33 -10.95 10.69 -14.81
N ALA A 34 -9.66 10.49 -15.03
CA ALA A 34 -8.71 10.17 -13.96
C ALA A 34 -8.29 11.47 -13.28
N TYR A 35 -8.48 11.57 -11.97
CA TYR A 35 -8.03 12.67 -11.13
C TYR A 35 -7.06 12.16 -10.08
N PHE A 36 -5.90 12.82 -9.96
CA PHE A 36 -4.86 12.47 -8.99
C PHE A 36 -4.90 13.36 -7.78
N GLY A 37 -4.75 12.78 -6.61
CA GLY A 37 -4.80 13.54 -5.37
C GLY A 37 -3.99 12.96 -4.23
N GLU A 38 -3.94 13.74 -3.15
CA GLU A 38 -3.25 13.45 -1.92
C GLU A 38 -4.26 13.20 -0.79
N THR A 39 -4.12 12.03 -0.13
CA THR A 39 -4.99 11.64 0.97
C THR A 39 -4.32 11.70 2.34
N HIS A 40 -3.01 12.04 2.41
CA HIS A 40 -2.27 11.92 3.66
C HIS A 40 -1.06 12.86 3.72
N VAL A 41 -1.24 14.03 4.31
CA VAL A 41 -0.17 15.01 4.49
C VAL A 41 -0.34 15.77 5.80
N HIS A 42 0.80 16.07 6.45
CA HIS A 42 0.87 16.81 7.70
C HIS A 42 1.49 18.20 7.52
N THR A 43 1.00 19.13 8.30
CA THR A 43 1.52 20.50 8.42
C THR A 43 2.11 20.73 9.81
N SER A 44 2.54 21.93 10.12
CA SER A 44 2.98 22.26 11.48
C SER A 44 1.88 22.09 12.54
N TRP A 45 0.65 21.80 12.13
CA TRP A 45 -0.47 21.58 13.04
C TRP A 45 -0.55 20.16 13.57
N SER A 46 0.15 19.22 12.95
CA SER A 46 0.40 17.91 13.53
C SER A 46 1.45 18.00 14.64
N LEU A 47 1.18 17.34 15.76
CA LEU A 47 2.03 17.36 16.94
C LEU A 47 3.47 16.90 16.63
N ASP A 48 3.60 15.82 15.90
CA ASP A 48 4.87 15.22 15.53
C ASP A 48 5.57 15.97 14.37
N ALA A 49 4.84 16.46 13.36
CA ALA A 49 5.43 17.30 12.32
C ALA A 49 6.08 18.54 12.92
N PHE A 50 5.41 19.22 13.86
CA PHE A 50 5.99 20.32 14.60
C PHE A 50 7.25 19.89 15.36
N ALA A 51 7.14 18.78 16.09
CA ALA A 51 8.22 18.23 16.90
C ALA A 51 9.43 17.80 16.06
N LEU A 52 9.21 17.32 14.83
CA LEU A 52 10.25 16.92 13.88
C LEU A 52 10.80 18.09 13.04
N GLY A 53 10.38 19.33 13.34
CA GLY A 53 11.00 20.55 12.82
C GLY A 53 10.15 21.36 11.83
N ASN A 54 8.95 20.90 11.47
CA ASN A 54 8.02 21.68 10.66
C ASN A 54 7.22 22.64 11.54
N MET A 55 7.76 23.82 11.80
CA MET A 55 7.12 24.81 12.70
C MET A 55 6.47 25.97 11.96
N VAL A 56 6.47 25.98 10.63
CA VAL A 56 6.15 27.20 9.88
C VAL A 56 5.05 27.02 8.83
N THR A 57 4.88 25.82 8.26
CA THR A 57 3.92 25.59 7.20
C THR A 57 2.54 25.26 7.76
N THR A 58 1.51 25.65 7.04
CA THR A 58 0.10 25.55 7.45
C THR A 58 -0.71 24.73 6.45
N PRO A 59 -1.94 24.34 6.77
CA PRO A 59 -2.85 23.75 5.79
C PRO A 59 -3.05 24.61 4.53
N GLU A 60 -3.02 25.95 4.66
CA GLU A 60 -3.08 26.86 3.51
C GLU A 60 -1.88 26.66 2.56
N ASP A 61 -0.67 26.51 3.12
CA ASP A 61 0.55 26.26 2.33
C ASP A 61 0.48 24.91 1.60
N ALA A 62 -0.09 23.87 2.23
CA ALA A 62 -0.30 22.58 1.59
C ALA A 62 -1.20 22.72 0.35
N TYR A 63 -2.33 23.41 0.46
CA TYR A 63 -3.21 23.63 -0.69
C TYR A 63 -2.59 24.49 -1.78
N LYS A 64 -1.75 25.50 -1.44
CA LYS A 64 -0.96 26.27 -2.43
C LYS A 64 0.00 25.34 -3.18
N TYR A 65 0.73 24.50 -2.45
CA TYR A 65 1.66 23.54 -3.03
C TYR A 65 0.96 22.60 -4.01
N PHE A 66 -0.16 22.00 -3.62
CA PHE A 66 -0.91 21.06 -4.49
C PHE A 66 -1.46 21.72 -5.75
N LYS A 67 -1.76 23.00 -5.72
CA LYS A 67 -2.16 23.80 -6.90
C LYS A 67 -0.99 24.18 -7.81
N GLY A 68 0.26 23.81 -7.44
CA GLY A 68 1.44 24.11 -8.23
C GLY A 68 2.13 25.43 -7.87
N GLU A 69 1.76 26.06 -6.77
CA GLU A 69 2.47 27.24 -6.27
C GLU A 69 3.72 26.80 -5.46
N PRO A 70 4.84 27.50 -5.56
CA PRO A 70 6.01 27.22 -4.70
C PRO A 70 5.71 27.62 -3.26
N ILE A 71 6.16 26.80 -2.31
CA ILE A 71 6.12 27.11 -0.89
C ILE A 71 7.52 27.02 -0.28
N LYS A 72 7.70 27.56 0.91
CA LYS A 72 8.93 27.38 1.66
C LYS A 72 8.91 26.05 2.40
N HIS A 73 9.92 25.20 2.11
CA HIS A 73 10.22 24.06 2.97
C HIS A 73 10.54 24.56 4.38
N PRO A 74 10.27 23.79 5.45
CA PRO A 74 10.59 24.23 6.83
C PRO A 74 12.04 24.66 7.05
N LEU A 75 12.98 24.16 6.25
CA LEU A 75 14.39 24.57 6.24
C LEU A 75 14.68 25.84 5.42
N GLY A 76 13.66 26.46 4.81
CA GLY A 76 13.75 27.78 4.16
C GLY A 76 14.00 27.79 2.65
N PHE A 77 14.30 26.69 2.01
CA PHE A 77 14.39 26.60 0.54
C PHE A 77 13.00 26.46 -0.10
N ASP A 78 12.92 26.80 -1.39
CA ASP A 78 11.66 26.66 -2.14
C ASP A 78 11.43 25.21 -2.58
N VAL A 79 10.20 24.74 -2.40
CA VAL A 79 9.70 23.47 -2.98
C VAL A 79 8.47 23.73 -3.81
N LYS A 80 8.37 23.01 -4.90
CA LYS A 80 7.23 23.10 -5.83
C LYS A 80 6.90 21.71 -6.34
N ILE A 81 5.62 21.41 -6.45
CA ILE A 81 5.16 20.18 -7.08
C ILE A 81 5.38 20.23 -8.60
N ASP A 82 5.85 19.13 -9.20
CA ASP A 82 6.14 19.10 -10.63
C ASP A 82 4.85 19.15 -11.48
N THR A 83 3.85 18.40 -11.09
CA THR A 83 2.51 18.40 -11.70
C THR A 83 1.49 18.74 -10.61
N PRO A 84 0.71 19.82 -10.76
CA PRO A 84 -0.38 20.13 -9.82
C PRO A 84 -1.33 18.96 -9.68
N LEU A 85 -1.85 18.75 -8.46
CA LEU A 85 -2.86 17.75 -8.19
C LEU A 85 -4.26 18.26 -8.54
N ASP A 86 -5.18 17.33 -8.78
CA ASP A 86 -6.59 17.65 -9.05
C ASP A 86 -7.37 17.83 -7.74
N TRP A 87 -6.95 17.16 -6.66
CA TRP A 87 -7.63 17.21 -5.37
C TRP A 87 -6.68 16.84 -4.22
N ALA A 88 -7.04 17.27 -3.00
CA ALA A 88 -6.30 16.89 -1.79
C ALA A 88 -7.13 17.05 -0.52
N GLY A 89 -6.69 16.35 0.54
CA GLY A 89 -7.11 16.61 1.92
C GLY A 89 -5.89 16.73 2.82
N VAL A 90 -5.84 17.76 3.66
CA VAL A 90 -4.84 17.91 4.71
C VAL A 90 -5.30 17.10 5.91
N THR A 91 -4.46 16.20 6.40
CA THR A 91 -4.81 15.19 7.41
C THR A 91 -3.95 15.33 8.66
N ASP A 92 -3.79 16.53 9.17
CA ASP A 92 -3.13 16.72 10.45
C ASP A 92 -3.78 15.84 11.53
N HIS A 93 -2.95 15.29 12.44
CA HIS A 93 -3.43 14.47 13.55
C HIS A 93 -4.49 15.22 14.36
N SER A 94 -5.62 14.58 14.64
CA SER A 94 -6.68 15.16 15.49
C SER A 94 -6.25 15.30 16.95
N GLU A 95 -5.30 14.47 17.38
CA GLU A 95 -4.75 14.45 18.73
C GLU A 95 -3.88 15.68 18.97
N TYR A 96 -4.40 16.61 19.77
CA TYR A 96 -3.74 17.89 20.07
C TYR A 96 -3.39 18.75 18.85
N ALA A 97 -4.20 18.68 17.78
CA ALA A 97 -3.99 19.47 16.56
C ALA A 97 -3.73 20.95 16.90
N GLY A 98 -2.66 21.51 16.36
CA GLY A 98 -2.28 22.90 16.52
C GLY A 98 -1.92 23.36 17.94
N VAL A 99 -1.98 22.46 18.94
CA VAL A 99 -1.72 22.82 20.36
C VAL A 99 -0.30 23.35 20.55
N VAL A 100 0.71 22.78 19.90
CA VAL A 100 2.10 23.24 20.02
C VAL A 100 2.27 24.61 19.37
N ASN A 101 1.67 24.85 18.20
CA ASN A 101 1.65 26.16 17.55
C ASN A 101 1.03 27.23 18.47
N MET A 102 -0.16 26.93 19.01
CA MET A 102 -0.87 27.83 19.90
C MET A 102 -0.14 28.06 21.22
N ALA A 103 0.59 27.07 21.76
CA ALA A 103 1.45 27.27 22.93
C ALA A 103 2.55 28.29 22.67
N ASN A 104 3.03 28.37 21.42
CA ASN A 104 4.11 29.28 20.98
C ASN A 104 3.58 30.59 20.36
N GLU A 105 2.28 30.77 20.26
CA GLU A 105 1.62 32.00 19.79
C GLU A 105 1.25 32.89 20.99
N PRO A 106 1.94 34.05 21.20
CA PRO A 106 1.65 34.93 22.33
C PRO A 106 0.20 35.40 22.35
N GLY A 107 -0.49 35.20 23.47
CA GLY A 107 -1.86 35.63 23.67
C GLY A 107 -2.92 34.62 23.23
N SER A 108 -2.55 33.50 22.61
CA SER A 108 -3.47 32.39 22.31
C SER A 108 -4.11 31.83 23.57
N ALA A 109 -5.19 31.08 23.42
CA ALA A 109 -5.84 30.38 24.53
C ALA A 109 -4.89 29.37 25.19
N VAL A 110 -4.16 28.58 24.39
CA VAL A 110 -3.22 27.56 24.86
C VAL A 110 -2.00 28.15 25.57
N SER A 111 -1.46 29.29 25.12
CA SER A 111 -0.29 29.96 25.73
C SER A 111 -0.50 30.35 27.20
N LYS A 112 -1.75 30.38 27.69
CA LYS A 112 -2.14 30.72 29.05
C LYS A 112 -2.39 29.50 29.93
N ILE A 113 -2.37 28.29 29.37
CA ILE A 113 -2.62 27.04 30.09
C ILE A 113 -1.33 26.56 30.73
N PRO A 114 -1.29 26.31 32.06
CA PRO A 114 -0.07 25.85 32.74
C PRO A 114 0.47 24.53 32.16
N GLU A 115 -0.39 23.61 31.75
CA GLU A 115 -0.05 22.31 31.15
C GLU A 115 0.64 22.47 29.78
N ALA A 116 0.48 23.60 29.10
CA ALA A 116 1.16 23.91 27.85
C ALA A 116 2.58 24.43 28.03
N ALA A 117 2.99 24.81 29.24
CA ALA A 117 4.33 25.39 29.49
C ALA A 117 5.50 24.50 28.99
N PRO A 118 5.47 23.17 29.09
CA PRO A 118 6.51 22.32 28.50
C PRO A 118 6.60 22.35 26.97
N LEU A 119 5.52 22.80 26.28
CA LEU A 119 5.45 22.91 24.82
C LEU A 119 6.00 24.23 24.29
N VAL A 120 6.26 25.20 25.18
CA VAL A 120 6.77 26.50 24.79
C VAL A 120 8.26 26.39 24.48
N LEU A 121 8.66 26.83 23.27
CA LEU A 121 10.06 26.92 22.85
C LEU A 121 10.69 28.16 23.49
N LYS A 122 11.75 27.97 24.26
CA LYS A 122 12.56 29.06 24.83
C LYS A 122 13.51 29.65 23.81
N ALA A 123 13.90 28.85 22.82
CA ALA A 123 14.74 29.26 21.69
C ALA A 123 14.37 28.42 20.46
N LYS A 124 14.62 28.97 19.26
CA LYS A 124 14.42 28.22 18.01
C LYS A 124 15.67 27.40 17.65
N THR A 125 16.15 26.57 18.59
CA THR A 125 17.31 25.70 18.38
C THR A 125 16.85 24.24 18.24
N LYS A 126 17.67 23.41 17.61
CA LYS A 126 17.40 21.99 17.43
C LYS A 126 17.18 21.28 18.78
N GLU A 127 18.02 21.57 19.76
CA GLU A 127 17.96 20.97 21.10
C GLU A 127 16.66 21.29 21.83
N GLU A 128 16.19 22.54 21.69
CA GLU A 128 14.92 22.95 22.31
C GLU A 128 13.73 22.34 21.61
N MET A 129 13.79 22.17 20.28
CA MET A 129 12.78 21.49 19.50
C MET A 129 12.72 20.00 19.83
N GLU A 130 13.87 19.34 19.95
CA GLU A 130 13.97 17.94 20.40
C GLU A 130 13.39 17.75 21.81
N ARG A 131 13.61 18.69 22.72
CA ARG A 131 13.00 18.68 24.06
C ARG A 131 11.47 18.74 24.00
N VAL A 132 10.92 19.64 23.18
CA VAL A 132 9.46 19.74 22.98
C VAL A 132 8.93 18.49 22.32
N ALA A 133 9.64 17.97 21.31
CA ALA A 133 9.29 16.73 20.62
C ALA A 133 9.20 15.53 21.59
N LEU A 134 10.21 15.35 22.40
CA LEU A 134 10.24 14.25 23.39
C LEU A 134 9.09 14.39 24.41
N TYR A 135 8.79 15.60 24.87
CA TYR A 135 7.64 15.82 25.74
C TYR A 135 6.32 15.50 25.02
N ALA A 136 6.15 15.99 23.79
CA ALA A 136 4.95 15.78 23.00
C ALA A 136 4.71 14.28 22.76
N ILE A 137 5.74 13.55 22.31
CA ILE A 137 5.62 12.11 22.02
C ILE A 137 5.41 11.30 23.29
N ASN A 138 6.26 11.51 24.31
CA ASN A 138 6.25 10.66 25.52
C ASN A 138 5.11 10.96 26.49
N THR A 139 4.62 12.22 26.49
CA THR A 139 3.61 12.66 27.46
C THR A 139 2.24 12.84 26.84
N LEU A 140 2.16 13.52 25.67
CA LEU A 140 0.85 13.80 25.06
C LEU A 140 0.38 12.64 24.19
N ALA A 141 1.22 12.12 23.29
CA ALA A 141 0.80 11.05 22.38
C ALA A 141 0.71 9.68 23.07
N SER A 142 1.64 9.38 23.98
CA SER A 142 1.73 8.06 24.65
C SER A 142 1.13 8.03 26.06
N GLY A 143 0.94 9.20 26.69
CA GLY A 143 0.44 9.34 28.06
C GLY A 143 -1.08 9.37 28.16
N PRO A 144 -1.61 9.54 29.39
CA PRO A 144 -3.03 9.81 29.57
C PRO A 144 -3.39 11.18 28.98
N PRO A 145 -4.63 11.33 28.46
CA PRO A 145 -5.10 12.59 27.93
C PRO A 145 -4.95 13.75 28.93
N VAL A 146 -4.56 14.94 28.45
CA VAL A 146 -4.46 16.18 29.23
C VAL A 146 -5.71 17.05 28.97
N PRO A 147 -6.75 16.99 29.82
CA PRO A 147 -8.05 17.59 29.52
C PRO A 147 -7.99 19.10 29.24
N ALA A 148 -7.08 19.83 29.90
CA ALA A 148 -6.92 21.27 29.70
C ALA A 148 -6.48 21.62 28.26
N LEU A 149 -5.73 20.76 27.59
CA LEU A 149 -5.26 20.95 26.21
C LEU A 149 -6.21 20.37 25.15
N MET A 150 -7.27 19.67 25.58
CA MET A 150 -8.23 19.00 24.70
C MET A 150 -9.62 19.62 24.78
N SER A 151 -9.75 20.82 25.36
CA SER A 151 -11.08 21.42 25.48
C SER A 151 -11.75 21.56 24.09
N PRO A 152 -13.09 21.39 24.01
CA PRO A 152 -13.83 21.58 22.75
C PRO A 152 -13.58 22.95 22.11
N GLU A 153 -13.27 23.97 22.92
CA GLU A 153 -12.90 25.28 22.45
C GLU A 153 -11.57 25.29 21.66
N ILE A 154 -10.56 24.60 22.17
CA ILE A 154 -9.24 24.49 21.51
C ILE A 154 -9.35 23.64 20.26
N ALA A 155 -9.81 22.40 20.39
CA ALA A 155 -9.93 21.45 19.28
C ALA A 155 -10.86 21.99 18.19
N GLY A 156 -12.01 22.54 18.58
CA GLY A 156 -12.97 23.13 17.66
C GLY A 156 -12.45 24.39 16.94
N THR A 157 -11.62 25.21 17.58
CA THR A 157 -11.01 26.39 16.94
C THR A 157 -10.04 25.99 15.84
N VAL A 158 -9.17 25.01 16.11
CA VAL A 158 -8.20 24.49 15.12
C VAL A 158 -8.92 23.80 13.98
N TRP A 159 -9.87 22.92 14.29
CA TRP A 159 -10.66 22.21 13.31
C TRP A 159 -11.43 23.17 12.38
N LYS A 160 -12.06 24.18 12.94
CA LYS A 160 -12.75 25.23 12.17
C LYS A 160 -11.81 25.94 11.20
N LYS A 161 -10.61 26.32 11.63
CA LYS A 161 -9.60 26.94 10.75
C LYS A 161 -9.17 25.99 9.62
N ASN A 162 -8.95 24.72 9.93
CA ASN A 162 -8.60 23.70 8.92
C ASN A 162 -9.69 23.58 7.85
N THR A 163 -10.96 23.50 8.27
CA THR A 163 -12.08 23.43 7.34
C THR A 163 -12.25 24.71 6.54
N GLU A 164 -12.00 25.89 7.11
CA GLU A 164 -11.99 27.18 6.40
C GLU A 164 -10.91 27.21 5.29
N PHE A 165 -9.71 26.71 5.54
CA PHE A 165 -8.67 26.61 4.51
C PHE A 165 -9.07 25.64 3.39
N ALA A 166 -9.67 24.51 3.71
CA ALA A 166 -10.19 23.59 2.71
C ALA A 166 -11.30 24.23 1.85
N GLU A 167 -12.22 24.99 2.46
CA GLU A 167 -13.26 25.71 1.73
C GLU A 167 -12.68 26.78 0.81
N GLN A 168 -11.72 27.58 1.29
CA GLN A 168 -11.05 28.61 0.49
C GLN A 168 -10.24 28.01 -0.67
N ALA A 169 -9.66 26.84 -0.48
CA ALA A 169 -8.88 26.16 -1.49
C ALA A 169 -9.72 25.49 -2.57
N ASN A 170 -10.97 25.13 -2.25
CA ASN A 170 -11.87 24.37 -3.11
C ASN A 170 -12.38 25.20 -4.28
N VAL A 171 -12.05 24.80 -5.51
CA VAL A 171 -12.49 25.44 -6.74
C VAL A 171 -13.08 24.36 -7.66
N PRO A 172 -14.39 24.08 -7.57
CA PRO A 172 -15.02 23.03 -8.38
C PRO A 172 -14.66 23.12 -9.86
N GLY A 173 -14.37 21.98 -10.47
CA GLY A 173 -13.89 21.86 -11.86
C GLY A 173 -12.39 22.13 -12.05
N LYS A 174 -11.65 22.57 -11.02
CA LYS A 174 -10.22 22.85 -11.12
C LYS A 174 -9.39 22.16 -10.04
N PHE A 175 -9.76 22.34 -8.79
CA PHE A 175 -9.10 21.73 -7.64
C PHE A 175 -10.13 21.47 -6.54
N THR A 176 -10.21 20.22 -6.12
CA THR A 176 -11.10 19.82 -5.01
C THR A 176 -10.31 19.71 -3.72
N ALA A 177 -10.71 20.47 -2.69
CA ALA A 177 -10.16 20.37 -1.34
C ALA A 177 -11.17 19.73 -0.40
N PHE A 178 -10.74 18.72 0.37
CA PHE A 178 -11.57 18.03 1.36
C PHE A 178 -11.32 18.55 2.76
N CYS A 179 -12.36 18.58 3.58
CA CYS A 179 -12.23 18.67 5.02
C CYS A 179 -11.87 17.27 5.53
N SER A 180 -10.70 17.15 6.13
CA SER A 180 -10.13 15.89 6.52
C SER A 180 -9.21 16.02 7.74
N TYR A 181 -8.97 14.93 8.41
CA TYR A 181 -8.03 14.83 9.52
C TYR A 181 -7.57 13.39 9.69
N GLU A 182 -6.52 13.16 10.46
CA GLU A 182 -6.08 11.83 10.85
C GLU A 182 -6.53 11.48 12.27
N TRP A 183 -7.13 10.31 12.42
CA TRP A 183 -7.36 9.63 13.68
C TRP A 183 -6.18 8.67 13.94
N THR A 184 -5.35 9.00 14.95
CA THR A 184 -4.03 8.42 15.15
C THR A 184 -4.01 7.44 16.32
N SER A 185 -4.60 6.28 16.14
CA SER A 185 -4.60 5.24 17.17
C SER A 185 -3.31 4.40 17.14
N MET A 186 -2.62 4.33 18.27
CA MET A 186 -1.40 3.53 18.45
C MET A 186 -1.48 2.65 19.71
N PRO A 187 -2.39 1.67 19.78
CA PRO A 187 -2.44 0.75 20.93
C PRO A 187 -1.14 -0.07 20.98
N ASP A 188 -0.47 -0.05 22.15
CA ASP A 188 0.83 -0.70 22.37
C ASP A 188 1.93 -0.29 21.37
N ASN A 189 1.89 0.95 20.91
CA ASN A 189 2.76 1.53 19.86
C ASN A 189 2.63 0.87 18.47
N MET A 190 1.49 0.23 18.18
CA MET A 190 1.20 -0.34 16.87
C MET A 190 0.27 0.57 16.07
N ASN A 191 0.63 0.81 14.81
CA ASN A 191 -0.10 1.72 13.94
C ASN A 191 -1.48 1.16 13.57
N LEU A 192 -2.54 1.90 13.94
CA LEU A 192 -3.93 1.65 13.51
C LEU A 192 -4.59 2.94 13.01
N HIS A 193 -3.85 3.80 12.36
CA HIS A 193 -4.26 5.14 11.90
C HIS A 193 -5.27 5.10 10.76
N ARG A 194 -6.13 6.15 10.67
CA ARG A 194 -7.12 6.38 9.60
C ARG A 194 -7.23 7.84 9.26
N ASN A 195 -7.19 8.15 7.97
CA ASN A 195 -7.54 9.46 7.46
C ASN A 195 -9.05 9.55 7.24
N ILE A 196 -9.69 10.55 7.82
CA ILE A 196 -11.13 10.78 7.75
C ILE A 196 -11.42 11.89 6.75
N PHE A 197 -12.30 11.61 5.79
CA PHE A 197 -12.71 12.53 4.73
C PHE A 197 -14.21 12.79 4.81
N PHE A 198 -14.61 14.06 4.74
CA PHE A 198 -16.01 14.47 4.69
C PHE A 198 -16.41 14.88 3.27
N LYS A 199 -17.55 14.40 2.82
CA LYS A 199 -18.12 14.77 1.52
C LYS A 199 -18.55 16.24 1.45
N ASP A 200 -19.02 16.79 2.58
CA ASP A 200 -19.51 18.17 2.68
C ASP A 200 -18.89 18.83 3.92
N CYS A 201 -18.13 19.90 3.70
CA CYS A 201 -17.49 20.65 4.78
C CYS A 201 -18.46 21.52 5.58
N ALA A 202 -19.64 21.84 5.05
CA ALA A 202 -20.61 22.69 5.74
C ALA A 202 -21.30 22.01 6.92
N LYS A 203 -21.21 20.68 7.01
CA LYS A 203 -21.89 19.86 8.02
C LYS A 203 -20.93 19.13 8.95
N VAL A 204 -19.62 19.38 8.86
CA VAL A 204 -18.65 18.70 9.72
C VAL A 204 -18.95 18.92 11.21
N PRO A 205 -18.63 17.97 12.09
CA PRO A 205 -18.81 18.13 13.53
C PRO A 205 -18.00 19.31 14.06
N VAL A 206 -18.39 19.82 15.22
CA VAL A 206 -17.71 20.98 15.88
C VAL A 206 -16.24 20.66 16.21
N GLN A 207 -15.95 19.40 16.47
CA GLN A 207 -14.59 18.88 16.69
C GLN A 207 -14.45 17.47 16.10
N PRO A 208 -13.24 17.07 15.66
CA PRO A 208 -12.99 15.70 15.19
C PRO A 208 -13.08 14.70 16.34
N PHE A 209 -13.46 13.46 16.03
CA PHE A 209 -13.30 12.33 16.94
C PHE A 209 -11.84 11.85 16.87
N SER A 210 -11.17 11.77 17.99
CA SER A 210 -9.74 11.48 18.10
C SER A 210 -9.46 10.14 18.77
N ALA A 211 -8.23 9.67 18.70
CA ALA A 211 -7.78 8.49 19.47
C ALA A 211 -7.73 8.77 20.98
N LEU A 212 -7.82 10.03 21.40
CA LEU A 212 -7.99 10.41 22.80
C LEU A 212 -9.42 10.10 23.31
N ASP A 213 -10.41 10.09 22.41
CA ASP A 213 -11.78 9.66 22.72
C ASP A 213 -11.88 8.12 22.78
N SER A 214 -11.26 7.43 21.82
CA SER A 214 -11.11 5.97 21.83
C SER A 214 -10.01 5.50 20.89
N LYS A 215 -9.21 4.52 21.35
CA LYS A 215 -8.16 3.88 20.55
C LYS A 215 -8.67 2.70 19.70
N HIS A 216 -9.96 2.42 19.69
CA HIS A 216 -10.55 1.27 19.03
C HIS A 216 -11.24 1.65 17.73
N PRO A 217 -10.85 1.09 16.56
CA PRO A 217 -11.48 1.39 15.27
C PRO A 217 -13.00 1.23 15.27
N VAL A 218 -13.53 0.26 16.00
CA VAL A 218 -14.98 0.04 16.10
C VAL A 218 -15.72 1.22 16.72
N ASP A 219 -15.10 1.94 17.66
CA ASP A 219 -15.71 3.14 18.25
C ASP A 219 -15.69 4.31 17.26
N LEU A 220 -14.61 4.45 16.49
CA LEU A 220 -14.56 5.39 15.38
C LEU A 220 -15.68 5.10 14.38
N TRP A 221 -15.88 3.84 13.96
CA TRP A 221 -16.96 3.49 13.03
C TRP A 221 -18.34 3.76 13.59
N ASN A 222 -18.55 3.48 14.88
CA ASN A 222 -19.81 3.81 15.56
C ASN A 222 -20.07 5.30 15.58
N TRP A 223 -19.03 6.12 15.83
CA TRP A 223 -19.13 7.57 15.74
C TRP A 223 -19.44 8.02 14.30
N MET A 224 -18.75 7.47 13.29
CA MET A 224 -19.00 7.75 11.88
C MET A 224 -20.45 7.42 11.47
N ASP A 225 -20.98 6.28 11.93
CA ASP A 225 -22.37 5.90 11.71
C ASP A 225 -23.34 6.88 12.43
N GLY A 226 -22.94 7.41 13.57
CA GLY A 226 -23.65 8.48 14.27
C GLY A 226 -23.69 9.78 13.44
N GLN A 227 -22.57 10.15 12.82
CA GLN A 227 -22.48 11.31 11.93
C GLN A 227 -23.39 11.15 10.71
N ARG A 228 -23.47 9.97 10.10
CA ARG A 228 -24.38 9.71 8.97
C ARG A 228 -25.85 9.89 9.36
N LYS A 229 -26.25 9.53 10.59
CA LYS A 229 -27.62 9.71 11.07
C LYS A 229 -28.02 11.18 11.17
N VAL A 230 -27.05 12.09 11.33
CA VAL A 230 -27.30 13.54 11.33
C VAL A 230 -27.01 14.20 9.99
N GLY A 231 -26.77 13.39 8.93
CA GLY A 231 -26.65 13.85 7.55
C GLY A 231 -25.23 14.19 7.10
N ASN A 232 -24.20 13.75 7.84
CA ASN A 232 -22.80 13.83 7.39
C ASN A 232 -22.42 12.57 6.63
N GLU A 233 -21.91 12.70 5.42
CA GLU A 233 -21.26 11.60 4.69
C GLU A 233 -19.74 11.70 4.87
N LEU A 234 -19.14 10.60 5.31
CA LEU A 234 -17.71 10.52 5.58
C LEU A 234 -17.20 9.09 5.36
N LEU A 235 -15.91 8.99 5.09
CA LEU A 235 -15.20 7.72 4.95
C LEU A 235 -13.86 7.77 5.68
N ALA A 236 -13.31 6.61 5.97
CA ALA A 236 -11.99 6.44 6.55
C ALA A 236 -11.08 5.67 5.58
N ILE A 237 -9.80 6.07 5.54
CA ILE A 237 -8.76 5.41 4.77
C ILE A 237 -7.71 4.93 5.76
N SER A 238 -7.62 3.61 5.96
CA SER A 238 -6.57 3.03 6.80
C SER A 238 -5.22 3.05 6.09
N HIS A 239 -4.15 3.25 6.85
CA HIS A 239 -2.80 3.33 6.30
C HIS A 239 -1.75 2.73 7.23
N ASN A 240 -0.50 2.60 6.74
CA ASN A 240 0.62 2.00 7.47
C ASN A 240 0.29 0.61 8.06
N ALA A 241 -0.45 -0.20 7.30
CA ALA A 241 -0.78 -1.54 7.73
C ALA A 241 0.48 -2.40 7.96
N ASN A 242 1.55 -2.17 7.16
CA ASN A 242 2.86 -2.78 7.34
C ASN A 242 3.51 -2.49 8.70
N LEU A 243 3.07 -1.45 9.41
CA LEU A 243 3.56 -1.05 10.73
C LEU A 243 2.59 -1.42 11.88
N SER A 244 1.55 -2.20 11.60
CA SER A 244 0.49 -2.53 12.55
C SER A 244 0.76 -3.77 13.41
N ASP A 245 1.85 -4.49 13.15
CA ASP A 245 2.19 -5.74 13.83
C ASP A 245 1.05 -6.79 13.78
N GLY A 246 0.41 -6.92 12.61
CA GLY A 246 -0.69 -7.85 12.37
C GLY A 246 -2.08 -7.37 12.81
N ARG A 247 -2.21 -6.20 13.41
CA ARG A 247 -3.47 -5.72 13.99
C ARG A 247 -4.42 -5.07 12.99
N MET A 248 -3.91 -4.55 11.88
CA MET A 248 -4.74 -3.85 10.90
C MET A 248 -5.79 -4.78 10.28
N PHE A 249 -5.42 -6.03 10.02
CA PHE A 249 -6.28 -7.03 9.38
C PHE A 249 -6.43 -8.28 10.23
N ALA A 250 -6.77 -8.09 11.51
CA ALA A 250 -7.11 -9.21 12.39
C ALA A 250 -8.30 -10.00 11.82
N THR A 251 -8.27 -11.33 11.95
CA THR A 251 -9.28 -12.24 11.42
C THR A 251 -10.14 -12.92 12.48
N GLU A 252 -9.71 -12.90 13.73
CA GLU A 252 -10.38 -13.63 14.83
C GLU A 252 -11.12 -12.68 15.78
N VAL A 253 -10.40 -11.69 16.32
CA VAL A 253 -10.94 -10.76 17.30
C VAL A 253 -10.58 -9.31 16.98
N ASP A 254 -11.44 -8.39 17.34
CA ASP A 254 -11.19 -6.95 17.24
C ASP A 254 -10.25 -6.44 18.35
N THR A 255 -9.92 -5.17 18.34
CA THR A 255 -9.06 -4.54 19.34
C THR A 255 -9.65 -4.52 20.77
N LYS A 256 -10.91 -4.89 20.94
CA LYS A 256 -11.58 -5.09 22.23
C LYS A 256 -11.70 -6.56 22.64
N GLY A 257 -11.09 -7.49 21.88
CA GLY A 257 -11.16 -8.92 22.11
C GLY A 257 -12.51 -9.56 21.75
N ARG A 258 -13.36 -8.88 20.98
CA ARG A 258 -14.66 -9.41 20.51
C ARG A 258 -14.48 -10.16 19.21
N PRO A 259 -15.19 -11.28 19.00
CA PRO A 259 -15.13 -12.00 17.73
C PRO A 259 -15.46 -11.10 16.53
N ILE A 260 -14.74 -11.30 15.44
CA ILE A 260 -15.05 -10.69 14.14
C ILE A 260 -16.21 -11.47 13.53
N ASP A 261 -17.33 -10.79 13.28
CA ASP A 261 -18.56 -11.33 12.76
C ASP A 261 -19.08 -10.52 11.56
N ALA A 262 -20.24 -10.91 11.04
CA ALA A 262 -20.88 -10.23 9.92
C ALA A 262 -21.21 -8.75 10.22
N VAL A 263 -21.51 -8.40 11.48
CA VAL A 263 -21.83 -7.02 11.88
C VAL A 263 -20.57 -6.17 11.83
N TYR A 264 -19.47 -6.69 12.39
CA TYR A 264 -18.14 -6.06 12.28
C TYR A 264 -17.75 -5.86 10.82
N ALA A 265 -17.86 -6.92 10.00
CA ALA A 265 -17.49 -6.89 8.59
C ALA A 265 -18.29 -5.81 7.81
N ALA A 266 -19.61 -5.77 7.99
CA ALA A 266 -20.47 -4.78 7.36
C ALA A 266 -20.15 -3.35 7.80
N SER A 267 -19.85 -3.15 9.10
CA SER A 267 -19.44 -1.85 9.63
C SER A 267 -18.11 -1.40 9.03
N ARG A 268 -17.12 -2.29 8.96
CA ARG A 268 -15.81 -1.98 8.40
C ARG A 268 -15.89 -1.61 6.92
N VAL A 269 -16.52 -2.43 6.09
CA VAL A 269 -16.65 -2.19 4.64
C VAL A 269 -17.38 -0.87 4.33
N ARG A 270 -18.36 -0.49 5.14
CA ARG A 270 -19.08 0.78 5.01
C ARG A 270 -18.20 1.98 5.36
N ASN A 271 -17.39 1.86 6.42
CA ASN A 271 -16.60 2.96 6.97
C ASN A 271 -15.21 3.08 6.37
N GLU A 272 -14.56 1.95 6.02
CA GLU A 272 -13.22 1.89 5.44
C GLU A 272 -13.27 1.33 4.00
N PRO A 273 -13.80 2.10 3.03
CA PRO A 273 -13.86 1.64 1.64
C PRO A 273 -12.49 1.56 0.97
N LEU A 274 -11.48 2.26 1.49
CA LEU A 274 -10.13 2.34 0.92
C LEU A 274 -9.06 2.01 1.95
N ILE A 275 -7.91 1.56 1.41
CA ILE A 275 -6.65 1.47 2.13
C ILE A 275 -5.54 2.14 1.32
N GLU A 276 -4.65 2.83 2.01
CA GLU A 276 -3.39 3.33 1.46
C GLU A 276 -2.34 2.23 1.49
N ILE A 277 -1.91 1.77 0.31
CA ILE A 277 -0.97 0.65 0.17
C ILE A 277 0.47 1.08 -0.08
N LYS A 278 0.74 2.37 -0.26
CA LYS A 278 2.09 2.92 -0.48
C LYS A 278 2.18 4.35 0.03
N GLN A 279 3.27 4.63 0.74
CA GLN A 279 3.66 5.96 1.19
C GLN A 279 5.17 6.01 1.45
N LEU A 280 5.70 7.12 2.01
CA LEU A 280 7.12 7.27 2.36
C LEU A 280 7.66 6.13 3.23
N LYS A 281 6.86 5.67 4.21
CA LYS A 281 7.20 4.56 5.13
C LYS A 281 6.93 3.18 4.50
N GLY A 282 7.08 3.07 3.16
CA GLY A 282 7.07 1.81 2.43
C GLY A 282 5.71 1.39 1.88
N THR A 283 5.64 0.12 1.45
CA THR A 283 4.45 -0.50 0.87
C THR A 283 3.71 -1.36 1.88
N SER A 284 2.38 -1.36 1.78
CA SER A 284 1.47 -2.28 2.47
C SER A 284 0.72 -3.21 1.50
N GLU A 285 1.12 -3.29 0.22
CA GLU A 285 0.48 -4.19 -0.75
C GLU A 285 0.69 -5.64 -0.34
N THR A 286 1.93 -6.10 -0.36
CA THR A 286 2.32 -7.47 0.00
C THR A 286 3.76 -7.52 0.51
N HIS A 287 4.16 -8.71 0.98
CA HIS A 287 5.52 -9.00 1.45
C HIS A 287 6.00 -10.32 0.83
N PRO A 288 7.29 -10.48 0.47
CA PRO A 288 7.82 -11.71 -0.15
C PRO A 288 7.49 -12.99 0.61
N LEU A 289 7.47 -12.93 1.94
CA LEU A 289 7.12 -14.09 2.78
C LEU A 289 5.62 -14.46 2.73
N LEU A 290 4.73 -13.54 2.33
CA LEU A 290 3.30 -13.79 2.15
C LEU A 290 2.96 -14.13 0.69
N SER A 291 3.83 -13.72 -0.23
CA SER A 291 3.69 -13.89 -1.68
C SER A 291 5.01 -14.39 -2.28
N PRO A 292 5.47 -15.61 -1.91
CA PRO A 292 6.80 -16.13 -2.29
C PRO A 292 6.96 -16.38 -3.80
N ASN A 293 5.87 -16.43 -4.54
CA ASN A 293 5.85 -16.64 -5.98
C ASN A 293 5.70 -15.34 -6.78
N ASP A 294 5.77 -14.18 -6.11
CA ASP A 294 5.69 -12.87 -6.73
C ASP A 294 7.08 -12.21 -6.79
N GLU A 295 7.68 -12.17 -7.98
CA GLU A 295 8.99 -11.55 -8.22
C GLU A 295 9.04 -10.06 -7.86
N PHE A 296 7.87 -9.38 -7.75
CA PHE A 296 7.75 -7.96 -7.45
C PHE A 296 7.22 -7.69 -6.03
N ALA A 297 7.16 -8.69 -5.16
CA ALA A 297 6.65 -8.53 -3.80
C ALA A 297 7.57 -7.68 -2.91
N GLY A 298 8.86 -7.57 -3.24
CA GLY A 298 9.89 -6.88 -2.45
C GLY A 298 9.95 -5.35 -2.66
N PHE A 299 8.89 -4.71 -3.14
CA PHE A 299 8.91 -3.29 -3.47
C PHE A 299 8.87 -2.38 -2.24
N GLU A 300 9.91 -1.54 -2.05
CA GLU A 300 9.97 -0.49 -1.00
C GLU A 300 9.46 -0.98 0.37
N LEU A 301 9.97 -2.11 0.83
CA LEU A 301 9.60 -2.69 2.12
C LEU A 301 10.21 -1.88 3.26
N MET A 302 9.41 -1.63 4.30
CA MET A 302 9.90 -1.14 5.58
C MET A 302 9.78 -2.26 6.62
N SER A 303 10.93 -2.70 7.16
CA SER A 303 11.03 -3.87 8.04
C SER A 303 11.17 -3.52 9.54
N VAL A 304 10.77 -2.32 9.94
CA VAL A 304 10.82 -1.86 11.33
C VAL A 304 9.45 -1.41 11.79
N LEU A 305 9.19 -1.52 13.10
CA LEU A 305 7.98 -0.99 13.74
C LEU A 305 8.28 0.36 14.39
N LEU A 306 7.35 1.30 14.30
CA LEU A 306 7.46 2.58 14.98
C LEU A 306 7.37 2.37 16.50
N GLY A 307 8.25 3.02 17.26
CA GLY A 307 8.21 3.01 18.73
C GLY A 307 8.58 1.70 19.44
N ASN A 308 9.16 0.71 18.74
CA ASN A 308 9.62 -0.54 19.33
C ASN A 308 11.13 -0.56 19.54
N PRO A 309 11.62 -1.38 20.54
CA PRO A 309 13.05 -1.61 20.68
C PRO A 309 13.66 -2.13 19.38
N PRO A 310 14.90 -1.74 19.05
CA PRO A 310 15.61 -2.27 17.90
C PRO A 310 15.67 -3.80 17.95
N GLY A 311 15.44 -4.44 16.81
CA GLY A 311 15.57 -5.91 16.65
C GLY A 311 14.30 -6.73 16.80
N ARG A 312 13.15 -6.13 17.11
CA ARG A 312 11.85 -6.83 17.03
C ARG A 312 11.44 -7.00 15.58
N ILE A 313 11.16 -8.24 15.19
CA ILE A 313 10.65 -8.56 13.87
C ILE A 313 9.13 -8.34 13.87
N PRO A 314 8.59 -7.54 12.93
CA PRO A 314 7.15 -7.31 12.83
C PRO A 314 6.37 -8.58 12.48
N HIS A 315 5.17 -8.73 13.01
CA HIS A 315 4.21 -9.72 12.51
C HIS A 315 3.67 -9.23 11.15
N ILE A 316 3.99 -9.97 10.10
CA ILE A 316 3.56 -9.61 8.74
C ILE A 316 2.15 -10.12 8.41
N VAL A 317 1.72 -11.25 9.01
CA VAL A 317 0.34 -11.74 8.87
C VAL A 317 -0.60 -10.73 9.53
N GLY A 318 -1.63 -10.31 8.79
CA GLY A 318 -2.54 -9.23 9.23
C GLY A 318 -1.99 -7.80 9.03
N SER A 319 -0.81 -7.65 8.38
CA SER A 319 -0.17 -6.35 8.12
C SER A 319 -0.16 -5.94 6.64
N TYR A 320 -0.63 -6.76 5.73
CA TYR A 320 -0.55 -6.50 4.29
C TYR A 320 -1.88 -6.70 3.58
N ALA A 321 -2.20 -5.79 2.67
CA ALA A 321 -3.49 -5.70 1.99
C ALA A 321 -3.83 -6.95 1.17
N ARG A 322 -2.89 -7.51 0.40
CA ARG A 322 -3.13 -8.70 -0.41
C ARG A 322 -3.45 -9.92 0.46
N GLN A 323 -2.75 -10.09 1.58
CA GLN A 323 -3.09 -11.15 2.53
C GLN A 323 -4.48 -10.94 3.12
N ALA A 324 -4.83 -9.71 3.50
CA ALA A 324 -6.18 -9.39 3.98
C ALA A 324 -7.27 -9.70 2.94
N LEU A 325 -7.04 -9.38 1.66
CA LEU A 325 -7.97 -9.75 0.59
C LEU A 325 -8.14 -11.28 0.48
N LYS A 326 -7.05 -12.06 0.60
CA LYS A 326 -7.07 -13.53 0.63
C LYS A 326 -7.86 -14.05 1.84
N ASP A 327 -7.59 -13.51 3.01
CA ASP A 327 -8.30 -13.87 4.25
C ASP A 327 -9.79 -13.52 4.14
N GLY A 328 -10.12 -12.37 3.55
CA GLY A 328 -11.49 -11.95 3.33
C GLY A 328 -12.29 -12.88 2.42
N VAL A 329 -11.72 -13.39 1.32
CA VAL A 329 -12.42 -14.37 0.47
C VAL A 329 -12.53 -15.73 1.15
N ALA A 330 -11.56 -16.14 1.98
CA ALA A 330 -11.64 -17.35 2.79
C ALA A 330 -12.74 -17.25 3.87
N MET A 331 -12.86 -16.10 4.56
CA MET A 331 -13.93 -15.82 5.51
C MET A 331 -15.30 -15.78 4.81
N GLN A 332 -15.37 -15.24 3.59
CA GLN A 332 -16.59 -15.28 2.78
C GLN A 332 -17.08 -16.71 2.53
N ASP A 333 -16.15 -17.64 2.26
CA ASP A 333 -16.47 -19.04 2.01
C ASP A 333 -16.88 -19.79 3.27
N THR A 334 -16.18 -19.53 4.39
CA THR A 334 -16.36 -20.32 5.63
C THR A 334 -17.38 -19.72 6.59
N GLN A 335 -17.54 -18.40 6.60
CA GLN A 335 -18.34 -17.66 7.58
C GLN A 335 -19.46 -16.83 6.93
N GLY A 336 -19.46 -16.68 5.61
CA GLY A 336 -20.49 -15.98 4.85
C GLY A 336 -20.31 -14.44 4.79
N PHE A 337 -19.19 -13.88 5.29
CA PHE A 337 -18.90 -12.45 5.25
C PHE A 337 -17.44 -12.17 4.90
N ASN A 338 -17.16 -10.96 4.42
CA ASN A 338 -15.81 -10.49 4.08
C ASN A 338 -15.60 -9.08 4.63
N PRO A 339 -14.74 -8.89 5.66
CA PRO A 339 -14.46 -7.57 6.23
C PRO A 339 -13.44 -6.76 5.41
N PHE A 340 -12.83 -7.31 4.38
CA PHE A 340 -11.68 -6.75 3.66
C PHE A 340 -11.99 -6.43 2.19
N LYS A 341 -13.19 -5.93 1.91
CA LYS A 341 -13.58 -5.41 0.59
C LYS A 341 -13.24 -3.92 0.49
N PHE A 342 -11.96 -3.59 0.29
CA PHE A 342 -11.47 -2.23 0.16
C PHE A 342 -10.81 -1.99 -1.20
N GLY A 343 -10.88 -0.76 -1.70
CA GLY A 343 -10.09 -0.28 -2.83
C GLY A 343 -8.70 0.20 -2.41
N PHE A 344 -7.85 0.46 -3.38
CA PHE A 344 -6.48 0.90 -3.17
C PHE A 344 -6.31 2.39 -3.43
N GLY A 345 -5.61 3.05 -2.52
CA GLY A 345 -5.03 4.37 -2.66
C GLY A 345 -3.56 4.37 -2.24
N ALA A 346 -2.88 5.47 -2.48
CA ALA A 346 -1.53 5.74 -2.00
C ALA A 346 -1.39 7.22 -1.71
N ALA A 347 -0.44 7.59 -0.85
CA ALA A 347 -0.26 8.97 -0.42
C ALA A 347 1.16 9.23 0.06
N SER A 348 1.39 10.36 0.74
CA SER A 348 2.72 10.73 1.19
C SER A 348 3.00 10.39 2.64
N ASP A 349 2.14 10.78 3.54
CA ASP A 349 2.44 10.86 4.98
C ASP A 349 3.64 11.80 5.26
N SER A 350 3.78 12.82 4.40
CA SER A 350 4.86 13.80 4.55
C SER A 350 4.58 14.75 5.68
N HIS A 351 5.57 14.97 6.54
CA HIS A 351 5.53 15.91 7.66
C HIS A 351 6.16 17.27 7.32
N ASN A 352 6.50 17.47 6.05
CA ASN A 352 7.05 18.72 5.50
C ASN A 352 6.02 19.56 4.72
N THR A 353 4.74 19.16 4.73
CA THR A 353 3.64 19.82 3.98
C THR A 353 3.70 19.59 2.47
N ALA A 354 4.88 19.41 1.91
CA ALA A 354 5.11 19.11 0.51
C ALA A 354 5.30 17.59 0.28
N VAL A 355 4.93 17.10 -0.89
CA VAL A 355 4.86 15.67 -1.23
C VAL A 355 5.98 15.29 -2.21
N PRO A 356 7.01 14.55 -1.77
CA PRO A 356 8.13 14.15 -2.62
C PRO A 356 7.79 12.86 -3.42
N TYR A 357 6.92 12.95 -4.43
CA TYR A 357 6.46 11.78 -5.19
C TYR A 357 7.37 11.38 -6.36
N ARG A 358 8.39 12.20 -6.69
CA ARG A 358 9.32 11.91 -7.79
C ARG A 358 10.70 11.53 -7.29
N GLN A 359 11.33 10.56 -7.95
CA GLN A 359 12.69 10.12 -7.65
C GLN A 359 13.72 11.23 -7.87
N ASP A 360 13.55 12.06 -8.90
CA ASP A 360 14.47 13.16 -9.25
C ASP A 360 14.17 14.47 -8.50
N ASN A 361 13.07 14.54 -7.74
CA ASN A 361 12.70 15.67 -6.90
C ASN A 361 12.34 15.21 -5.46
N PHE A 362 13.18 14.35 -4.88
CA PHE A 362 12.99 13.85 -3.53
C PHE A 362 13.65 14.77 -2.50
N PHE A 363 12.87 15.36 -1.62
CA PHE A 363 13.34 16.29 -0.58
C PHE A 363 13.08 15.79 0.86
N GLY A 364 12.68 14.53 1.02
CA GLY A 364 12.42 13.92 2.34
C GLY A 364 11.01 14.18 2.85
N GLY A 365 10.64 13.46 3.89
CA GLY A 365 9.33 13.55 4.55
C GLY A 365 9.38 14.28 5.89
N HIS A 366 10.56 14.46 6.50
CA HIS A 366 10.74 15.00 7.85
C HIS A 366 11.86 16.05 7.88
N THR A 367 11.65 17.17 8.57
CA THR A 367 12.55 18.33 8.48
C THR A 367 13.95 18.06 8.98
N PHE A 368 14.10 17.47 10.20
CA PHE A 368 15.42 17.32 10.81
C PHE A 368 16.16 16.04 10.42
N SER A 369 15.42 14.96 10.17
CA SER A 369 16.03 13.65 9.96
C SER A 369 16.42 13.41 8.51
N ASP A 370 15.73 14.02 7.56
CA ASP A 370 15.89 13.75 6.13
C ASP A 370 15.71 14.99 5.23
N GLY A 371 15.57 16.18 5.80
CA GLY A 371 15.23 17.41 5.08
C GLY A 371 16.26 17.89 4.06
N THR A 372 17.53 17.44 4.13
CA THR A 372 18.55 17.75 3.11
C THR A 372 19.24 16.49 2.60
N PRO A 373 19.76 16.51 1.34
CA PRO A 373 20.48 15.36 0.79
C PRO A 373 21.64 14.89 1.67
N GLU A 374 22.41 15.82 2.24
CA GLU A 374 23.58 15.53 3.08
C GLU A 374 23.17 14.82 4.37
N VAL A 375 22.02 15.15 4.94
CA VAL A 375 21.52 14.53 6.18
C VAL A 375 20.98 13.14 5.88
N ARG A 376 20.06 13.01 4.91
CA ARG A 376 19.42 11.73 4.63
C ARG A 376 20.37 10.67 4.09
N MET A 377 21.36 11.08 3.25
CA MET A 377 22.34 10.15 2.67
C MET A 377 23.38 9.65 3.66
N LYS A 378 23.50 10.26 4.85
CA LYS A 378 24.32 9.72 5.96
C LYS A 378 23.66 8.57 6.71
N GLY A 379 22.40 8.24 6.41
CA GLY A 379 21.65 7.23 7.15
C GLY A 379 21.19 7.70 8.52
N THR A 380 20.80 8.98 8.63
CA THR A 380 20.22 9.54 9.84
C THR A 380 18.92 8.79 10.18
N LEU A 381 18.71 8.49 11.45
CA LEU A 381 17.51 7.81 11.88
C LEU A 381 16.34 8.79 11.94
N VAL A 382 15.27 8.51 11.18
CA VAL A 382 14.01 9.26 11.23
C VAL A 382 13.32 8.93 12.54
N GLY A 383 13.07 9.96 13.36
CA GLY A 383 12.48 9.77 14.68
C GLY A 383 13.28 8.83 15.60
N GLY A 384 14.55 8.53 15.31
CA GLY A 384 15.36 7.55 16.02
C GLY A 384 15.02 6.08 15.68
N MET A 385 14.19 5.82 14.68
CA MET A 385 13.60 4.49 14.43
C MET A 385 14.17 3.78 13.20
N PHE A 386 14.26 4.45 12.05
CA PHE A 386 14.67 3.83 10.80
C PHE A 386 15.58 4.74 9.97
N ASP A 387 16.40 4.12 9.14
CA ASP A 387 17.35 4.82 8.28
C ASP A 387 16.61 5.60 7.17
N ALA A 388 16.87 6.91 7.07
CA ALA A 388 16.25 7.79 6.07
C ALA A 388 16.45 7.29 4.63
N ARG A 389 17.53 6.56 4.33
CA ARG A 389 17.79 5.98 3.01
C ARG A 389 16.77 4.90 2.61
N THR A 390 16.08 4.29 3.58
CA THR A 390 15.06 3.26 3.34
C THR A 390 13.69 3.84 3.02
N GLU A 391 13.47 5.15 3.19
CA GLU A 391 12.22 5.79 2.76
C GLU A 391 12.06 5.72 1.24
N GLY A 392 10.84 5.41 0.80
CA GLY A 392 10.45 5.52 -0.61
C GLY A 392 9.97 6.92 -0.99
N THR A 393 9.69 7.15 -2.27
CA THR A 393 8.89 8.31 -2.68
C THR A 393 7.46 8.20 -2.19
N SER A 394 6.75 9.32 -2.14
CA SER A 394 5.30 9.35 -1.90
C SER A 394 4.54 8.60 -2.98
N GLY A 395 3.43 7.97 -2.61
CA GLY A 395 2.41 7.57 -3.57
C GLY A 395 1.41 8.70 -3.83
N LEU A 396 0.47 8.45 -4.74
CA LEU A 396 -0.71 9.27 -4.98
C LEU A 396 -1.92 8.38 -5.21
N THR A 397 -3.11 8.90 -4.91
CA THR A 397 -4.38 8.23 -5.19
C THR A 397 -4.99 8.77 -6.48
N GLY A 398 -5.19 7.90 -7.47
CA GLY A 398 -6.00 8.20 -8.63
C GLY A 398 -7.46 7.77 -8.41
N VAL A 399 -8.40 8.58 -8.89
CA VAL A 399 -9.83 8.24 -8.89
C VAL A 399 -10.42 8.41 -10.28
N TRP A 400 -11.36 7.55 -10.64
CA TRP A 400 -12.17 7.71 -11.85
C TRP A 400 -13.52 8.35 -11.46
N ALA A 401 -13.68 9.64 -11.78
CA ALA A 401 -14.84 10.43 -11.42
C ALA A 401 -15.41 11.18 -12.62
N GLU A 402 -16.68 11.47 -12.58
CA GLU A 402 -17.42 12.14 -13.66
C GLU A 402 -16.96 13.59 -13.84
N GLU A 403 -16.57 14.25 -12.76
CA GLU A 403 -16.11 15.64 -12.71
C GLU A 403 -15.20 15.89 -11.51
N ASN A 404 -14.40 16.96 -11.54
CA ASN A 404 -13.56 17.36 -10.41
C ASN A 404 -14.37 18.18 -9.41
N THR A 405 -15.20 17.50 -8.63
CA THR A 405 -15.96 18.08 -7.52
C THR A 405 -15.87 17.20 -6.30
N ARG A 406 -16.07 17.77 -5.11
CA ARG A 406 -16.05 17.03 -3.84
C ARG A 406 -17.00 15.83 -3.86
N ALA A 407 -18.22 16.06 -4.36
CA ALA A 407 -19.22 15.00 -4.44
C ALA A 407 -18.78 13.85 -5.36
N SER A 408 -18.33 14.17 -6.58
CA SER A 408 -17.98 13.15 -7.58
C SER A 408 -16.72 12.35 -7.18
N ILE A 409 -15.69 13.03 -6.63
CA ILE A 409 -14.48 12.38 -6.13
C ILE A 409 -14.77 11.53 -4.89
N PHE A 410 -15.56 12.05 -3.93
CA PHE A 410 -15.95 11.29 -2.74
C PHE A 410 -16.74 10.04 -3.12
N ASP A 411 -17.69 10.14 -4.04
CA ASP A 411 -18.49 9.02 -4.50
C ASP A 411 -17.63 7.99 -5.25
N ALA A 412 -16.58 8.43 -5.98
CA ALA A 412 -15.59 7.54 -6.58
C ALA A 412 -14.77 6.78 -5.51
N MET A 413 -14.33 7.46 -4.45
CA MET A 413 -13.67 6.83 -3.31
C MET A 413 -14.60 5.83 -2.60
N GLN A 414 -15.85 6.22 -2.33
CA GLN A 414 -16.83 5.36 -1.64
C GLN A 414 -17.17 4.10 -2.45
N ARG A 415 -17.27 4.18 -3.79
CA ARG A 415 -17.46 3.02 -4.66
C ARG A 415 -16.17 2.29 -5.01
N ARG A 416 -15.01 2.73 -4.47
CA ARG A 416 -13.69 2.14 -4.65
C ARG A 416 -13.18 2.16 -6.10
N GLU A 417 -13.66 3.05 -6.93
CA GLU A 417 -13.17 3.21 -8.29
C GLU A 417 -11.88 4.06 -8.31
N THR A 418 -10.90 3.54 -7.60
CA THR A 418 -9.62 4.17 -7.30
C THR A 418 -8.46 3.29 -7.72
N PHE A 419 -7.30 3.89 -7.83
CA PHE A 419 -6.04 3.20 -8.08
C PHE A 419 -4.91 3.91 -7.34
N ALA A 420 -3.92 3.13 -6.89
CA ALA A 420 -2.73 3.64 -6.24
C ALA A 420 -1.60 3.78 -7.27
N VAL A 421 -0.76 4.80 -7.12
CA VAL A 421 0.51 4.92 -7.87
C VAL A 421 1.65 5.15 -6.90
N SER A 422 2.85 4.64 -7.23
CA SER A 422 4.03 4.76 -6.38
C SER A 422 4.75 6.12 -6.50
N GLY A 423 4.22 7.01 -7.31
CA GLY A 423 4.73 8.37 -7.57
C GLY A 423 4.26 8.86 -8.93
N PRO A 424 4.77 8.32 -10.05
CA PRO A 424 4.38 8.74 -11.40
C PRO A 424 2.87 8.62 -11.64
N HIS A 425 2.32 9.55 -12.43
CA HIS A 425 0.89 9.61 -12.77
C HIS A 425 0.48 8.53 -13.79
N ILE A 426 0.84 7.28 -13.54
CA ILE A 426 0.41 6.13 -14.35
C ILE A 426 -1.11 6.00 -14.23
N LYS A 427 -1.81 6.02 -15.36
CA LYS A 427 -3.25 5.77 -15.38
C LYS A 427 -3.50 4.29 -15.61
N VAL A 428 -4.34 3.69 -14.79
CA VAL A 428 -4.78 2.31 -14.94
C VAL A 428 -6.30 2.23 -14.90
N ARG A 429 -6.89 1.43 -15.79
CA ARG A 429 -8.34 1.20 -15.84
C ARG A 429 -8.61 -0.27 -16.06
N VAL A 430 -9.53 -0.81 -15.26
CA VAL A 430 -9.90 -2.21 -15.31
C VAL A 430 -11.41 -2.34 -15.28
N PHE A 431 -11.95 -3.17 -16.18
CA PHE A 431 -13.33 -3.64 -16.14
C PHE A 431 -13.36 -5.16 -16.09
N GLY A 432 -14.17 -5.72 -15.22
CA GLY A 432 -14.46 -7.15 -15.17
C GLY A 432 -15.83 -7.46 -15.75
N GLY A 433 -15.96 -8.57 -16.47
CA GLY A 433 -17.22 -8.96 -17.06
C GLY A 433 -17.22 -10.40 -17.56
N TRP A 434 -18.33 -10.84 -18.14
CA TRP A 434 -18.50 -12.24 -18.55
C TRP A 434 -18.44 -12.44 -20.07
N LYS A 435 -18.47 -11.37 -20.86
CA LYS A 435 -18.67 -11.45 -22.32
C LYS A 435 -17.90 -10.39 -23.12
N PHE A 436 -16.77 -9.92 -22.61
CA PHE A 436 -15.96 -8.95 -23.39
C PHE A 436 -15.38 -9.63 -24.63
N ALA A 437 -15.62 -9.03 -25.79
CA ALA A 437 -15.01 -9.48 -27.01
C ALA A 437 -13.50 -9.23 -27.01
N PRO A 438 -12.66 -10.17 -27.50
CA PRO A 438 -11.19 -10.00 -27.49
C PRO A 438 -10.69 -8.75 -28.23
N ASP A 439 -11.47 -8.24 -29.17
CA ASP A 439 -11.13 -7.08 -30.00
C ASP A 439 -11.85 -5.78 -29.58
N ILE A 440 -12.54 -5.77 -28.46
CA ILE A 440 -13.28 -4.60 -27.93
C ILE A 440 -12.40 -3.34 -27.86
N LEU A 441 -11.11 -3.50 -27.55
CA LEU A 441 -10.14 -2.40 -27.43
C LEU A 441 -9.78 -1.73 -28.78
N LYS A 442 -10.26 -2.25 -29.93
CA LYS A 442 -10.18 -1.59 -31.24
C LYS A 442 -11.27 -0.54 -31.42
N ALA A 443 -12.36 -0.65 -30.66
CA ALA A 443 -13.46 0.30 -30.71
C ALA A 443 -13.10 1.58 -29.93
N LYS A 444 -13.54 2.74 -30.43
CA LYS A 444 -13.28 4.03 -29.74
C LYS A 444 -14.07 4.15 -28.43
N ASP A 445 -15.22 3.53 -28.34
CA ASP A 445 -16.18 3.56 -27.23
C ASP A 445 -16.03 2.35 -26.28
N TRP A 446 -14.84 1.74 -26.24
CA TRP A 446 -14.58 0.57 -25.38
C TRP A 446 -14.81 0.86 -23.88
N VAL A 447 -14.57 2.11 -23.44
CA VAL A 447 -14.84 2.51 -22.04
C VAL A 447 -16.34 2.49 -21.75
N LYS A 448 -17.15 3.07 -22.62
CA LYS A 448 -18.61 3.04 -22.53
C LYS A 448 -19.14 1.60 -22.50
N THR A 449 -18.56 0.75 -23.37
CA THR A 449 -18.90 -0.68 -23.41
C THR A 449 -18.47 -1.39 -22.12
N GLY A 450 -17.31 -1.05 -21.58
CA GLY A 450 -16.81 -1.56 -20.28
C GLY A 450 -17.81 -1.31 -19.15
N TYR A 451 -18.34 -0.08 -19.02
CA TYR A 451 -19.36 0.26 -18.03
C TYR A 451 -20.73 -0.41 -18.32
N ALA A 452 -21.10 -0.56 -19.59
CA ALA A 452 -22.41 -1.10 -19.97
C ALA A 452 -22.50 -2.63 -19.84
N GLN A 453 -21.39 -3.35 -20.06
CA GLN A 453 -21.37 -4.82 -20.11
C GLN A 453 -20.61 -5.47 -18.97
N GLY A 454 -19.95 -4.69 -18.11
CA GLY A 454 -19.18 -5.16 -17.00
C GLY A 454 -19.24 -4.23 -15.79
N VAL A 455 -18.30 -4.41 -14.88
CA VAL A 455 -18.14 -3.59 -13.68
C VAL A 455 -16.75 -2.99 -13.64
N PRO A 456 -16.58 -1.74 -13.18
CA PRO A 456 -15.26 -1.14 -13.02
C PRO A 456 -14.52 -1.73 -11.81
N MET A 457 -13.22 -1.43 -11.70
CA MET A 457 -12.42 -1.71 -10.50
C MET A 457 -13.16 -1.22 -9.24
N GLY A 458 -12.95 -1.90 -8.11
CA GLY A 458 -13.62 -1.62 -6.83
C GLY A 458 -15.00 -2.27 -6.68
N SER A 459 -15.49 -2.99 -7.68
CA SER A 459 -16.84 -3.54 -7.74
C SER A 459 -16.88 -5.06 -7.57
N ASP A 460 -18.08 -5.58 -7.35
CA ASP A 460 -18.37 -7.02 -7.36
C ASP A 460 -18.84 -7.45 -8.76
N LEU A 461 -18.29 -8.54 -9.28
CA LEU A 461 -18.81 -9.20 -10.48
C LEU A 461 -20.21 -9.76 -10.20
N PRO A 462 -21.17 -9.59 -11.11
CA PRO A 462 -22.45 -10.27 -10.99
C PRO A 462 -22.25 -11.80 -11.06
N PRO A 463 -23.23 -12.61 -10.62
CA PRO A 463 -23.15 -14.06 -10.72
C PRO A 463 -22.80 -14.53 -12.14
N ALA A 464 -21.98 -15.57 -12.24
CA ALA A 464 -21.44 -16.08 -13.52
C ALA A 464 -22.53 -16.56 -14.51
N GLY A 465 -23.70 -16.98 -14.02
CA GLY A 465 -24.75 -17.60 -14.84
C GLY A 465 -24.18 -18.82 -15.60
N SER A 466 -24.31 -18.82 -16.93
CA SER A 466 -23.77 -19.89 -17.80
C SER A 466 -22.36 -19.55 -18.34
N ALA A 467 -21.75 -18.44 -17.94
CA ALA A 467 -20.42 -18.06 -18.40
C ALA A 467 -19.35 -19.00 -17.87
N LYS A 468 -18.34 -19.30 -18.69
CA LYS A 468 -17.27 -20.25 -18.33
C LYS A 468 -16.20 -19.62 -17.46
N ALA A 469 -15.82 -18.36 -17.73
CA ALA A 469 -14.81 -17.60 -16.98
C ALA A 469 -15.03 -16.09 -17.15
N PRO A 470 -14.63 -15.27 -16.17
CA PRO A 470 -14.66 -13.82 -16.32
C PRO A 470 -13.55 -13.35 -17.26
N SER A 471 -13.81 -12.29 -17.99
CA SER A 471 -12.84 -11.57 -18.80
C SER A 471 -12.64 -10.17 -18.23
N PHE A 472 -11.43 -9.65 -18.40
CA PHE A 472 -11.04 -8.34 -17.90
C PHE A 472 -10.46 -7.49 -19.02
N ILE A 473 -11.04 -6.31 -19.21
CA ILE A 473 -10.40 -5.25 -20.00
C ILE A 473 -9.39 -4.59 -19.07
N VAL A 474 -8.13 -4.56 -19.48
CA VAL A 474 -7.05 -3.90 -18.74
C VAL A 474 -6.35 -2.92 -19.64
N TRP A 475 -6.22 -1.70 -19.19
CA TRP A 475 -5.56 -0.61 -19.89
C TRP A 475 -4.71 0.22 -18.95
N ALA A 476 -3.52 0.60 -19.39
CA ALA A 476 -2.67 1.55 -18.70
C ALA A 476 -1.92 2.46 -19.67
N SER A 477 -1.69 3.71 -19.24
CA SER A 477 -0.80 4.65 -19.90
C SER A 477 0.25 5.17 -18.91
N LYS A 478 1.47 5.37 -19.40
CA LYS A 478 2.57 5.91 -18.61
C LYS A 478 2.33 7.36 -18.20
N ASP A 479 3.03 7.81 -17.16
CA ASP A 479 3.27 9.23 -16.92
C ASP A 479 4.16 9.80 -18.05
N PRO A 480 3.78 10.90 -18.71
CA PRO A 480 4.59 11.50 -19.78
C PRO A 480 6.04 11.81 -19.37
N THR A 481 6.29 12.06 -18.10
CA THR A 481 7.58 12.50 -17.54
C THR A 481 8.39 11.38 -16.87
N SER A 482 7.88 10.14 -16.84
CA SER A 482 8.52 8.99 -16.20
C SER A 482 8.94 7.91 -17.21
N GLY A 483 9.30 6.73 -16.69
CA GLY A 483 9.65 5.55 -17.48
C GLY A 483 8.52 5.04 -18.36
N ASN A 484 8.86 4.32 -19.43
CA ASN A 484 7.89 3.57 -20.21
C ASN A 484 7.37 2.37 -19.38
N LEU A 485 6.21 1.83 -19.77
CA LEU A 485 5.63 0.65 -19.12
C LEU A 485 6.38 -0.63 -19.56
N ASP A 486 6.70 -1.47 -18.59
CA ASP A 486 7.24 -2.82 -18.80
C ASP A 486 6.12 -3.81 -19.12
N ARG A 487 5.17 -3.96 -18.19
CA ARG A 487 4.08 -4.95 -18.27
C ARG A 487 2.88 -4.57 -17.41
N ILE A 488 1.76 -5.25 -17.68
CA ILE A 488 0.62 -5.30 -16.76
C ILE A 488 0.46 -6.75 -16.30
N GLN A 489 0.29 -6.91 -15.00
CA GLN A 489 -0.03 -8.16 -14.36
C GLN A 489 -1.45 -8.13 -13.82
N ILE A 490 -2.12 -9.29 -13.78
CA ILE A 490 -3.31 -9.52 -12.96
C ILE A 490 -2.89 -10.35 -11.77
N VAL A 491 -3.16 -9.84 -10.59
CA VAL A 491 -3.05 -10.58 -9.33
C VAL A 491 -4.43 -11.15 -9.02
N LYS A 492 -4.54 -12.47 -9.03
CA LYS A 492 -5.73 -13.22 -8.62
C LYS A 492 -5.49 -13.80 -7.24
N GLY A 493 -6.44 -13.58 -6.32
CA GLY A 493 -6.54 -14.37 -5.11
C GLY A 493 -7.88 -15.09 -5.07
N TRP A 494 -7.93 -16.29 -4.53
CA TRP A 494 -9.18 -17.04 -4.39
C TRP A 494 -9.19 -17.90 -3.14
N ALA A 495 -10.38 -18.35 -2.75
CA ALA A 495 -10.57 -19.28 -1.66
C ALA A 495 -11.13 -20.60 -2.16
N LYS A 496 -10.64 -21.69 -1.58
CA LYS A 496 -11.13 -23.04 -1.81
C LYS A 496 -11.18 -23.79 -0.49
N ASN A 497 -12.36 -24.21 -0.10
CA ASN A 497 -12.58 -24.94 1.14
C ASN A 497 -12.01 -24.24 2.40
N GLY A 498 -12.10 -22.92 2.46
CA GLY A 498 -11.61 -22.12 3.58
C GLY A 498 -10.12 -21.77 3.54
N GLN A 499 -9.39 -22.24 2.56
CA GLN A 499 -8.01 -21.86 2.31
C GLN A 499 -7.93 -20.78 1.24
N SER A 500 -6.94 -19.91 1.33
CA SER A 500 -6.71 -18.86 0.34
C SER A 500 -5.43 -19.10 -0.46
N PHE A 501 -5.49 -18.75 -1.73
CA PHE A 501 -4.42 -18.92 -2.70
C PHE A 501 -4.25 -17.63 -3.50
N GLU A 502 -3.11 -17.51 -4.19
CA GLU A 502 -2.86 -16.43 -5.14
C GLU A 502 -2.10 -16.92 -6.35
N LYS A 503 -2.27 -16.22 -7.47
CA LYS A 503 -1.47 -16.40 -8.69
C LYS A 503 -1.35 -15.08 -9.42
N ILE A 504 -0.17 -14.82 -9.95
CA ILE A 504 0.16 -13.63 -10.72
C ILE A 504 0.25 -14.04 -12.19
N TYR A 505 -0.43 -13.27 -13.06
CA TYR A 505 -0.42 -13.48 -14.50
C TYR A 505 0.16 -12.26 -15.20
N ASP A 506 1.22 -12.41 -15.97
CA ASP A 506 1.63 -11.41 -16.94
C ASP A 506 0.62 -11.42 -18.10
N VAL A 507 -0.19 -10.37 -18.25
CA VAL A 507 -1.30 -10.36 -19.21
C VAL A 507 -1.01 -9.57 -20.48
N VAL A 508 -0.12 -8.58 -20.40
CA VAL A 508 0.43 -7.84 -21.53
C VAL A 508 1.75 -7.18 -21.15
N TRP A 509 2.70 -7.14 -22.07
CA TRP A 509 4.04 -6.59 -21.87
C TRP A 509 4.60 -5.92 -23.11
N ALA A 510 5.60 -5.06 -22.92
CA ALA A 510 6.30 -4.40 -24.02
C ALA A 510 7.36 -5.32 -24.66
N GLY A 511 7.58 -5.13 -25.96
CA GLY A 511 8.58 -5.87 -26.74
C GLY A 511 8.18 -7.31 -27.07
N GLU A 512 9.12 -8.05 -27.67
CA GLU A 512 8.87 -9.41 -28.19
C GLU A 512 9.32 -10.52 -27.23
N ARG A 513 9.32 -10.25 -25.91
CA ARG A 513 9.67 -11.23 -24.88
C ARG A 513 8.66 -12.38 -24.90
N LYS A 514 9.13 -13.60 -24.77
CA LYS A 514 8.29 -14.79 -24.72
C LYS A 514 8.17 -15.26 -23.30
N PRO A 515 6.95 -15.49 -22.79
CA PRO A 515 6.77 -16.11 -21.48
C PRO A 515 7.49 -17.47 -21.42
N ASP A 516 8.08 -17.77 -20.29
CA ASP A 516 8.58 -19.09 -20.02
C ASP A 516 7.46 -20.13 -20.16
N GLN A 517 7.74 -21.17 -20.90
CA GLN A 517 6.70 -22.17 -21.25
C GLN A 517 6.17 -22.98 -20.07
N TRP A 518 6.83 -22.88 -18.91
CA TRP A 518 6.51 -23.67 -17.72
C TRP A 518 5.91 -22.85 -16.60
N THR A 519 6.44 -21.64 -16.38
CA THR A 519 5.99 -20.73 -15.33
C THR A 519 4.97 -19.73 -15.84
N GLY A 520 4.97 -19.45 -17.16
CA GLY A 520 4.20 -18.38 -17.77
C GLY A 520 4.76 -16.98 -17.46
N VAL A 521 5.88 -16.88 -16.75
CA VAL A 521 6.51 -15.62 -16.37
C VAL A 521 7.25 -15.02 -17.56
N VAL A 522 7.01 -13.73 -17.81
CA VAL A 522 7.72 -12.98 -18.85
C VAL A 522 9.09 -12.55 -18.32
N PRO A 523 10.19 -12.83 -19.02
CA PRO A 523 11.52 -12.42 -18.59
C PRO A 523 11.61 -10.92 -18.30
N PRO A 524 12.53 -10.46 -17.43
CA PRO A 524 12.74 -9.05 -17.17
C PRO A 524 12.99 -8.24 -18.45
N ILE A 525 12.54 -6.99 -18.46
CA ILE A 525 12.88 -6.07 -19.55
C ILE A 525 14.35 -5.61 -19.41
N ALA A 526 15.01 -5.34 -20.52
CA ALA A 526 16.37 -4.82 -20.48
C ALA A 526 16.41 -3.49 -19.72
N SER A 527 17.33 -3.37 -18.76
CA SER A 527 17.55 -2.12 -18.06
C SER A 527 18.32 -1.15 -18.92
N THR A 528 17.87 0.11 -18.98
CA THR A 528 18.56 1.23 -19.64
C THR A 528 19.19 2.18 -18.64
N VAL A 529 19.27 1.78 -17.37
CA VAL A 529 19.81 2.61 -16.30
C VAL A 529 21.33 2.66 -16.35
N ASP A 530 21.87 3.87 -16.37
CA ASP A 530 23.27 4.16 -16.10
C ASP A 530 23.41 4.61 -14.63
N ILE A 531 23.80 3.69 -13.78
CA ILE A 531 23.93 3.94 -12.33
C ILE A 531 25.01 5.01 -12.05
N ALA A 532 26.12 5.02 -12.79
CA ALA A 532 27.21 5.95 -12.57
C ALA A 532 26.81 7.41 -12.85
N ASN A 533 25.92 7.61 -13.81
CA ASN A 533 25.38 8.92 -14.16
C ASN A 533 23.99 9.18 -13.57
N ALA A 534 23.39 8.19 -12.94
CA ALA A 534 22.02 8.22 -12.41
C ALA A 534 20.99 8.64 -13.48
N THR A 535 21.10 8.08 -14.66
CA THR A 535 20.24 8.37 -15.82
C THR A 535 19.64 7.09 -16.38
N TYR A 536 18.61 7.24 -17.23
CA TYR A 536 18.01 6.14 -18.00
C TYR A 536 17.47 6.65 -19.33
N THR A 537 17.10 5.74 -20.22
CA THR A 537 16.46 6.09 -21.49
C THR A 537 15.16 5.32 -21.68
N ASN A 538 14.20 5.95 -22.36
CA ASN A 538 12.93 5.32 -22.74
C ASN A 538 13.04 4.61 -24.12
N THR A 539 14.15 3.91 -24.37
CA THR A 539 14.37 3.14 -25.62
C THR A 539 13.71 1.76 -25.59
N VAL A 540 13.28 1.32 -24.40
CA VAL A 540 12.50 0.09 -24.19
C VAL A 540 11.18 0.43 -23.51
N GLY A 541 10.30 -0.56 -23.38
CA GLY A 541 8.98 -0.35 -22.79
C GLY A 541 7.95 0.23 -23.78
N ALA A 542 6.75 0.50 -23.31
CA ALA A 542 5.63 1.02 -24.09
C ALA A 542 4.99 2.25 -23.43
N VAL A 543 4.43 3.15 -24.23
CA VAL A 543 3.70 4.32 -23.70
C VAL A 543 2.29 3.97 -23.23
N GLU A 544 1.73 2.91 -23.80
CA GLU A 544 0.41 2.36 -23.48
C GLU A 544 0.48 0.84 -23.56
N LEU A 545 -0.16 0.16 -22.61
CA LEU A 545 -0.40 -1.28 -22.65
C LEU A 545 -1.88 -1.55 -22.41
N LYS A 546 -2.44 -2.49 -23.19
CA LYS A 546 -3.86 -2.87 -23.05
C LYS A 546 -4.12 -4.26 -23.58
N THR A 547 -5.05 -4.95 -22.94
CA THR A 547 -5.48 -6.29 -23.36
C THR A 547 -6.88 -6.62 -22.84
N VAL A 548 -7.49 -7.63 -23.42
CA VAL A 548 -8.61 -8.38 -22.82
C VAL A 548 -8.05 -9.73 -22.39
N TRP A 549 -8.04 -9.97 -21.10
CA TRP A 549 -7.57 -11.22 -20.51
C TRP A 549 -8.76 -12.00 -19.92
N THR A 550 -8.79 -13.31 -20.12
CA THR A 550 -9.79 -14.20 -19.54
C THR A 550 -9.11 -15.15 -18.57
N ASP A 551 -9.67 -15.31 -17.37
CA ASP A 551 -9.07 -16.17 -16.34
C ASP A 551 -9.04 -17.63 -16.79
N PRO A 552 -7.86 -18.22 -17.07
CA PRO A 552 -7.75 -19.61 -17.51
C PRO A 552 -8.00 -20.60 -16.38
N ASP A 553 -7.88 -20.17 -15.13
CA ASP A 553 -7.97 -21.01 -13.93
C ASP A 553 -9.24 -20.68 -13.11
N PHE A 554 -10.29 -20.16 -13.75
CA PHE A 554 -11.52 -19.80 -13.06
C PHE A 554 -12.31 -21.05 -12.64
N ALA A 555 -12.71 -21.06 -11.36
CA ALA A 555 -13.63 -22.07 -10.82
C ALA A 555 -14.92 -21.37 -10.31
N PRO A 556 -16.10 -21.66 -10.88
CA PRO A 556 -17.32 -20.92 -10.57
C PRO A 556 -17.80 -21.07 -9.12
N GLY A 557 -17.34 -22.09 -8.40
CA GLY A 557 -17.66 -22.30 -6.99
C GLY A 557 -16.72 -21.65 -5.99
N GLU A 558 -15.66 -20.99 -6.44
CA GLU A 558 -14.61 -20.42 -5.59
C GLU A 558 -14.72 -18.91 -5.54
N SER A 559 -14.77 -18.31 -4.34
CA SER A 559 -14.69 -16.85 -4.16
C SER A 559 -13.33 -16.33 -4.58
N ALA A 560 -13.28 -15.22 -5.32
CA ALA A 560 -12.03 -14.67 -5.84
C ALA A 560 -12.01 -13.14 -5.85
N PHE A 561 -10.79 -12.59 -5.93
CA PHE A 561 -10.57 -11.19 -6.28
C PHE A 561 -9.50 -11.07 -7.36
N TYR A 562 -9.55 -9.96 -8.09
CA TYR A 562 -8.62 -9.65 -9.17
C TYR A 562 -8.24 -8.18 -9.11
N TYR A 563 -6.95 -7.84 -9.21
CA TYR A 563 -6.52 -6.47 -9.45
C TYR A 563 -5.36 -6.42 -10.42
N ALA A 564 -5.22 -5.32 -11.15
CA ALA A 564 -4.10 -5.09 -12.04
C ALA A 564 -2.94 -4.43 -11.28
N ARG A 565 -1.71 -4.87 -11.59
CA ARG A 565 -0.47 -4.19 -11.24
C ARG A 565 0.27 -3.83 -12.53
N VAL A 566 0.58 -2.55 -12.68
CA VAL A 566 1.29 -1.99 -13.84
C VAL A 566 2.71 -1.65 -13.40
N LEU A 567 3.71 -2.08 -14.15
CA LEU A 567 5.11 -1.83 -13.86
C LEU A 567 5.72 -0.94 -14.93
N GLU A 568 6.52 0.06 -14.52
CA GLU A 568 7.43 0.78 -15.41
C GLU A 568 8.72 -0.02 -15.65
N ILE A 569 9.52 0.40 -16.62
CA ILE A 569 10.91 -0.04 -16.78
C ILE A 569 11.73 0.41 -15.56
N PRO A 570 12.87 -0.24 -15.25
CA PRO A 570 13.77 0.22 -14.21
C PRO A 570 14.24 1.67 -14.45
N THR A 571 14.24 2.48 -13.38
CA THR A 571 14.76 3.86 -13.33
C THR A 571 15.69 4.03 -12.13
N PRO A 572 16.57 5.06 -12.08
CA PRO A 572 17.38 5.31 -10.89
C PRO A 572 16.52 5.65 -9.68
N ARG A 573 16.81 5.03 -8.52
CA ARG A 573 16.18 5.40 -7.26
C ARG A 573 16.71 6.76 -6.78
N TRP A 574 15.95 7.52 -6.01
CA TRP A 574 16.34 8.84 -5.49
C TRP A 574 17.68 8.81 -4.75
N THR A 575 17.97 7.73 -4.05
CA THR A 575 19.27 7.53 -3.37
C THR A 575 20.44 7.49 -4.35
N THR A 576 20.28 6.88 -5.50
CA THR A 576 21.29 6.85 -6.57
C THR A 576 21.48 8.23 -7.19
N ILE A 577 20.37 8.96 -7.43
CA ILE A 577 20.41 10.33 -7.97
C ILE A 577 21.14 11.26 -6.99
N GLN A 578 20.80 11.22 -5.72
CA GLN A 578 21.45 12.07 -4.71
C GLN A 578 22.88 11.65 -4.39
N ALA A 579 23.20 10.36 -4.44
CA ALA A 579 24.57 9.88 -4.35
C ALA A 579 25.45 10.50 -5.44
N LYS A 580 24.94 10.55 -6.69
CA LYS A 580 25.62 11.24 -7.80
C LYS A 580 25.77 12.73 -7.56
N GLN A 581 24.73 13.42 -7.07
CA GLN A 581 24.77 14.84 -6.74
C GLN A 581 25.82 15.17 -5.67
N LEU A 582 25.92 14.30 -4.67
CA LEU A 582 26.89 14.45 -3.57
C LEU A 582 28.28 13.87 -3.89
N ASN A 583 28.47 13.28 -5.05
CA ASN A 583 29.71 12.61 -5.46
C ASN A 583 30.16 11.52 -4.46
N ILE A 584 29.21 10.70 -4.02
CA ILE A 584 29.43 9.52 -3.17
C ILE A 584 28.88 8.26 -3.86
N PRO A 585 29.28 7.05 -3.48
CA PRO A 585 28.69 5.84 -4.01
C PRO A 585 27.21 5.71 -3.59
N PRO A 586 26.34 5.10 -4.42
CA PRO A 586 24.99 4.72 -4.01
C PRO A 586 25.03 3.86 -2.73
N PRO A 587 24.06 4.01 -1.82
CA PRO A 587 24.03 3.21 -0.60
C PRO A 587 23.70 1.73 -0.92
N ASP A 588 24.28 0.83 -0.15
CA ASP A 588 24.08 -0.62 -0.26
C ASP A 588 22.87 -1.15 0.52
N VAL A 589 22.22 -0.29 1.32
CA VAL A 589 21.05 -0.66 2.14
C VAL A 589 19.75 -0.68 1.35
N VAL A 590 19.73 -0.18 0.12
CA VAL A 590 18.60 -0.18 -0.80
C VAL A 590 19.06 -0.43 -2.23
N ALA A 591 18.15 -0.89 -3.09
CA ALA A 591 18.44 -1.08 -4.51
C ALA A 591 18.80 0.27 -5.19
N ALA A 592 19.75 0.24 -6.13
CA ALA A 592 20.14 1.43 -6.89
C ALA A 592 19.08 1.86 -7.91
N THR A 593 18.19 0.96 -8.29
CA THR A 593 17.12 1.17 -9.26
C THR A 593 15.76 0.86 -8.65
N ILE A 594 14.72 1.41 -9.26
CA ILE A 594 13.33 1.17 -8.88
C ILE A 594 12.49 0.92 -10.11
N GLN A 595 11.46 0.08 -10.01
CA GLN A 595 10.39 -0.05 -11.01
C GLN A 595 9.11 0.52 -10.41
N GLU A 596 8.83 1.77 -10.77
CA GLU A 596 7.60 2.44 -10.35
C GLU A 596 6.38 1.69 -10.87
N ARG A 597 5.26 1.85 -10.18
CA ARG A 597 4.08 1.02 -10.44
C ARG A 597 2.76 1.67 -10.09
N ALA A 598 1.70 1.08 -10.62
CA ALA A 598 0.34 1.39 -10.24
C ALA A 598 -0.44 0.12 -9.92
N TRP A 599 -1.47 0.24 -9.08
CA TRP A 599 -2.35 -0.87 -8.67
C TRP A 599 -3.81 -0.42 -8.79
N SER A 600 -4.63 -1.18 -9.51
CA SER A 600 -6.06 -0.95 -9.52
C SER A 600 -6.70 -1.46 -8.23
N SER A 601 -7.82 -0.88 -7.83
CA SER A 601 -8.68 -1.50 -6.82
C SER A 601 -9.16 -2.89 -7.28
N PRO A 602 -9.36 -3.84 -6.35
CA PRO A 602 -9.80 -5.18 -6.69
C PRO A 602 -11.21 -5.23 -7.27
N ILE A 603 -11.47 -6.24 -8.09
CA ILE A 603 -12.82 -6.68 -8.51
C ILE A 603 -13.05 -8.04 -7.86
N TRP A 604 -14.18 -8.23 -7.16
CA TRP A 604 -14.49 -9.46 -6.44
C TRP A 604 -15.48 -10.32 -7.18
N TYR A 605 -15.36 -11.62 -7.03
CA TYR A 605 -16.34 -12.61 -7.42
C TYR A 605 -16.78 -13.41 -6.20
N THR A 606 -18.08 -13.48 -5.99
CA THR A 606 -18.70 -14.32 -4.96
C THR A 606 -19.60 -15.33 -5.63
N PRO A 607 -19.36 -16.65 -5.50
CA PRO A 607 -20.17 -17.69 -6.11
C PRO A 607 -21.57 -17.76 -5.52
N SER A 608 -22.54 -18.23 -6.31
CA SER A 608 -23.84 -18.62 -5.78
C SER A 608 -23.73 -19.84 -4.86
N GLU A 609 -24.71 -20.05 -3.99
CA GLU A 609 -24.74 -21.24 -3.13
C GLU A 609 -24.74 -22.56 -3.96
N GLU A 610 -25.36 -22.54 -5.12
CA GLU A 610 -25.43 -23.68 -6.02
C GLU A 610 -24.06 -23.99 -6.64
N ALA A 611 -23.32 -22.94 -7.06
CA ALA A 611 -21.97 -23.09 -7.57
C ALA A 611 -21.00 -23.58 -6.48
N ARG A 612 -21.13 -23.12 -5.24
CA ARG A 612 -20.28 -23.59 -4.11
C ARG A 612 -20.42 -25.09 -3.86
N LYS A 613 -21.61 -25.65 -4.01
CA LYS A 613 -21.85 -27.09 -3.85
C LYS A 613 -21.11 -27.96 -4.87
N SER A 614 -20.66 -27.38 -5.98
CA SER A 614 -19.92 -28.08 -7.04
C SER A 614 -18.41 -28.13 -6.84
N VAL A 615 -17.87 -27.49 -5.78
CA VAL A 615 -16.43 -27.45 -5.50
C VAL A 615 -15.92 -28.83 -5.11
N THR A 616 -14.96 -29.35 -5.86
CA THR A 616 -14.27 -30.59 -5.48
C THR A 616 -13.42 -30.35 -4.25
N PRO A 617 -13.58 -31.12 -3.17
CA PRO A 617 -12.72 -30.98 -1.99
C PRO A 617 -11.24 -31.16 -2.38
N GLY A 618 -10.36 -30.33 -1.78
CA GLY A 618 -8.93 -30.49 -1.90
C GLY A 618 -8.44 -31.79 -1.21
N THR A 619 -7.16 -32.11 -1.37
CA THR A 619 -6.54 -33.25 -0.70
C THR A 619 -6.48 -33.00 0.80
N THR A 620 -7.28 -33.71 1.56
CA THR A 620 -7.29 -33.60 3.03
C THR A 620 -6.40 -34.63 3.68
N VAL A 621 -5.91 -34.31 4.87
CA VAL A 621 -5.15 -35.26 5.71
C VAL A 621 -5.98 -36.51 6.00
N ASP A 622 -7.27 -36.36 6.32
CA ASP A 622 -8.16 -37.48 6.57
C ASP A 622 -8.42 -38.31 5.31
N GLY A 623 -8.52 -37.64 4.15
CA GLY A 623 -8.61 -38.33 2.87
C GLY A 623 -7.37 -39.14 2.54
N LEU A 624 -6.18 -38.59 2.79
CA LEU A 624 -4.91 -39.31 2.64
C LEU A 624 -4.82 -40.51 3.60
N LYS A 625 -5.14 -40.32 4.88
CA LYS A 625 -5.16 -41.43 5.86
C LYS A 625 -6.11 -42.54 5.49
N LYS A 626 -7.31 -42.21 4.99
CA LYS A 626 -8.28 -43.23 4.49
C LYS A 626 -7.74 -44.02 3.29
N GLN A 627 -6.84 -43.43 2.51
CA GLN A 627 -6.16 -44.10 1.40
C GLN A 627 -4.90 -44.88 1.84
N GLY A 628 -4.58 -44.90 3.13
CA GLY A 628 -3.44 -45.61 3.70
C GLY A 628 -2.17 -44.76 3.83
N ALA A 629 -2.27 -43.45 3.73
CA ALA A 629 -1.09 -42.58 3.96
C ALA A 629 -0.65 -42.63 5.43
N ILE A 630 0.67 -42.68 5.65
CA ILE A 630 1.29 -42.75 6.95
C ILE A 630 2.05 -41.45 7.19
N ALA A 631 1.84 -40.83 8.39
CA ALA A 631 2.62 -39.67 8.79
C ALA A 631 4.09 -40.11 9.03
N LEU A 632 5.02 -39.26 8.57
CA LEU A 632 6.45 -39.53 8.75
C LEU A 632 6.86 -39.27 10.22
N SER A 633 7.74 -40.13 10.71
CA SER A 633 8.48 -39.94 11.96
C SER A 633 9.55 -38.86 11.83
N ASP A 634 10.10 -38.40 12.96
CA ASP A 634 11.21 -37.44 12.98
C ASP A 634 12.42 -37.95 12.15
N GLU A 635 12.73 -39.25 12.24
CA GLU A 635 13.87 -39.89 11.53
C GLU A 635 13.60 -39.91 10.01
N GLU A 636 12.37 -40.23 9.58
CA GLU A 636 11.99 -40.22 8.18
C GLU A 636 11.97 -38.82 7.60
N LEU A 637 11.53 -37.83 8.38
CA LEU A 637 11.58 -36.39 8.01
C LEU A 637 13.03 -35.93 7.85
N LYS A 638 13.92 -36.27 8.81
CA LYS A 638 15.35 -35.98 8.68
C LYS A 638 15.93 -36.59 7.41
N ALA A 639 15.64 -37.87 7.17
CA ALA A 639 16.09 -38.57 5.96
C ALA A 639 15.54 -37.94 4.67
N LEU A 640 14.36 -37.36 4.68
CA LEU A 640 13.71 -36.75 3.51
C LEU A 640 14.28 -35.35 3.18
N ILE A 641 14.57 -34.52 4.18
CA ILE A 641 14.82 -33.08 3.94
C ILE A 641 16.21 -32.60 4.37
N VAL A 642 16.81 -33.13 5.45
CA VAL A 642 18.05 -32.56 6.00
C VAL A 642 19.21 -32.71 5.00
N GLU A 643 19.93 -31.62 4.77
CA GLU A 643 21.00 -31.45 3.79
C GLU A 643 20.56 -31.82 2.35
N LYS A 644 19.29 -31.65 2.05
CA LYS A 644 18.70 -31.94 0.74
C LYS A 644 17.92 -30.78 0.17
N SER A 645 17.82 -30.80 -1.15
CA SER A 645 16.90 -29.99 -1.90
C SER A 645 15.64 -30.78 -2.20
N VAL A 646 14.49 -30.20 -1.96
CA VAL A 646 13.19 -30.78 -2.29
C VAL A 646 12.35 -29.80 -3.10
N TRP A 647 11.63 -30.31 -4.08
CA TRP A 647 10.60 -29.57 -4.75
C TRP A 647 9.32 -29.59 -3.91
N LEU A 648 8.73 -28.45 -3.72
CA LEU A 648 7.41 -28.32 -3.15
C LEU A 648 6.47 -27.86 -4.26
N GLN A 649 5.55 -28.73 -4.64
CA GLN A 649 4.52 -28.42 -5.63
C GLN A 649 3.19 -28.18 -4.95
N ASN A 650 2.63 -26.98 -5.11
CA ASN A 650 1.28 -26.73 -4.66
C ASN A 650 0.29 -27.47 -5.57
N THR A 651 -0.47 -28.40 -5.02
CA THR A 651 -1.40 -29.24 -5.79
C THR A 651 -2.65 -28.50 -6.27
N VAL A 652 -2.90 -27.29 -5.73
CA VAL A 652 -4.04 -26.45 -6.07
C VAL A 652 -3.67 -25.42 -7.16
N THR A 653 -2.54 -24.73 -6.99
CA THR A 653 -2.09 -23.70 -7.93
C THR A 653 -1.22 -24.25 -9.06
N GLY A 654 -0.64 -25.45 -8.84
CA GLY A 654 0.34 -26.05 -9.75
C GLY A 654 1.74 -25.46 -9.64
N GLU A 655 1.93 -24.45 -8.80
CA GLU A 655 3.23 -23.79 -8.61
C GLU A 655 4.25 -24.70 -7.96
N LYS A 656 5.50 -24.54 -8.38
CA LYS A 656 6.63 -25.31 -7.86
C LYS A 656 7.72 -24.38 -7.37
N TYR A 657 8.26 -24.67 -6.19
CA TYR A 657 9.45 -24.01 -5.68
C TYR A 657 10.37 -25.00 -5.00
N MET A 658 11.66 -24.71 -5.00
CA MET A 658 12.66 -25.56 -4.38
C MET A 658 12.98 -25.05 -2.99
N ILE A 659 12.99 -25.96 -2.01
CA ILE A 659 13.47 -25.70 -0.67
C ILE A 659 14.78 -26.45 -0.47
N ILE A 660 15.81 -25.73 -0.02
CA ILE A 660 17.09 -26.32 0.38
C ILE A 660 17.16 -26.30 1.90
N TYR A 661 17.23 -27.45 2.52
CA TYR A 661 17.38 -27.61 3.95
C TYR A 661 18.85 -27.78 4.30
N GLY A 662 19.35 -26.96 5.23
CA GLY A 662 20.70 -27.10 5.77
C GLY A 662 20.82 -28.22 6.80
N SER A 663 22.04 -28.44 7.31
CA SER A 663 22.31 -29.41 8.37
C SER A 663 21.69 -28.99 9.70
N LEU A 664 21.36 -30.00 10.52
CA LEU A 664 20.96 -29.75 11.92
C LEU A 664 22.21 -29.48 12.77
N GLY A 665 22.06 -28.65 13.80
CA GLY A 665 23.11 -28.42 14.80
C GLY A 665 23.53 -29.70 15.48
N LYS A 666 24.81 -29.85 15.81
CA LYS A 666 25.38 -31.07 16.40
C LYS A 666 24.67 -31.39 17.74
N GLY A 667 23.96 -32.52 17.79
CA GLY A 667 23.16 -32.91 18.95
C GLY A 667 21.85 -32.15 19.13
N SER A 668 21.41 -31.43 18.12
CA SER A 668 20.18 -30.63 18.10
C SER A 668 19.22 -31.08 17.01
N ASN A 669 17.92 -30.87 17.22
CA ASN A 669 16.90 -30.99 16.20
C ASN A 669 16.57 -29.62 15.54
N ALA A 670 17.39 -28.60 15.82
CA ALA A 670 17.17 -27.24 15.39
C ALA A 670 18.15 -26.80 14.32
N GLY A 671 17.66 -26.08 13.36
CA GLY A 671 18.42 -25.49 12.29
C GLY A 671 17.86 -24.11 11.88
N SER A 672 18.51 -23.38 10.99
CA SER A 672 18.00 -22.12 10.46
C SER A 672 17.61 -22.20 8.99
N LEU A 673 16.57 -21.48 8.67
CA LEU A 673 15.83 -21.46 7.43
C LEU A 673 15.99 -20.08 6.78
N THR A 674 16.40 -20.05 5.51
CA THR A 674 16.45 -18.82 4.72
C THR A 674 15.51 -18.96 3.53
N PRO A 675 14.32 -18.35 3.54
CA PRO A 675 13.56 -18.17 2.32
C PRO A 675 14.30 -17.15 1.45
N SER A 676 14.53 -17.45 0.18
CA SER A 676 14.92 -16.42 -0.77
C SER A 676 13.68 -15.66 -1.20
N ASP A 677 13.85 -14.37 -1.52
CA ASP A 677 12.84 -13.63 -2.25
C ASP A 677 12.42 -14.39 -3.49
N ALA A 678 11.13 -14.39 -3.79
CA ALA A 678 10.61 -15.04 -4.97
C ALA A 678 11.41 -14.59 -6.20
N GLY A 679 12.05 -15.57 -6.85
CA GLY A 679 12.83 -15.32 -8.05
C GLY A 679 14.29 -14.93 -7.85
N TYR A 680 14.77 -14.68 -6.62
CA TYR A 680 16.17 -14.34 -6.39
C TYR A 680 16.95 -15.53 -5.85
N ILE A 681 17.99 -15.88 -6.59
CA ILE A 681 19.01 -16.84 -6.15
C ILE A 681 20.04 -16.06 -5.35
N THR A 682 20.10 -16.26 -4.05
CA THR A 682 21.27 -15.83 -3.28
C THR A 682 22.42 -16.77 -3.57
N GLN A 683 23.24 -16.46 -4.58
CA GLN A 683 24.52 -17.12 -4.73
C GLN A 683 25.45 -16.70 -3.60
N GLY A 684 26.10 -17.66 -2.97
CA GLY A 684 27.27 -17.41 -2.13
C GLY A 684 27.05 -17.21 -0.64
N LEU A 685 25.82 -17.36 -0.10
CA LEU A 685 25.67 -17.45 1.34
C LEU A 685 26.01 -18.85 1.82
N PRO A 686 26.98 -19.02 2.74
CA PRO A 686 27.21 -20.31 3.37
C PRO A 686 25.93 -20.71 4.12
N LEU A 687 25.40 -21.87 3.82
CA LEU A 687 24.34 -22.48 4.60
C LEU A 687 24.93 -22.81 5.97
N ASN A 688 24.64 -22.00 6.98
CA ASN A 688 24.97 -22.34 8.35
C ASN A 688 24.15 -23.55 8.78
N GLN A 689 24.63 -24.28 9.78
CA GLN A 689 23.90 -25.46 10.29
C GLN A 689 22.44 -25.11 10.54
N GLY A 690 21.52 -25.86 9.91
CA GLY A 690 20.11 -25.68 10.01
C GLY A 690 19.50 -24.53 9.20
N GLN A 691 20.14 -24.11 8.14
CA GLN A 691 19.56 -23.15 7.20
C GLN A 691 18.90 -23.85 6.03
N PHE A 692 17.78 -23.34 5.55
CA PHE A 692 17.25 -23.70 4.25
C PHE A 692 17.05 -22.46 3.38
N GLN A 693 17.17 -22.65 2.08
CA GLN A 693 16.99 -21.61 1.09
C GLN A 693 15.85 -22.00 0.15
N VAL A 694 14.89 -21.12 -0.05
CA VAL A 694 13.87 -21.28 -1.09
C VAL A 694 14.40 -20.68 -2.38
N ARG A 695 14.37 -21.43 -3.47
CA ARG A 695 14.79 -20.96 -4.80
C ARG A 695 13.66 -21.17 -5.80
N TYR A 696 13.43 -20.17 -6.62
CA TYR A 696 12.67 -20.32 -7.84
C TYR A 696 13.57 -20.98 -8.89
N VAL A 697 13.10 -22.04 -9.55
CA VAL A 697 13.88 -22.74 -10.56
C VAL A 697 12.99 -22.97 -11.76
N ASP A 698 13.51 -22.65 -12.96
CA ASP A 698 12.87 -23.07 -14.18
C ASP A 698 12.97 -24.60 -14.36
N LYS A 699 12.22 -25.15 -15.31
CA LYS A 699 12.19 -26.60 -15.54
C LYS A 699 13.50 -27.23 -15.98
N LYS A 700 14.48 -26.45 -16.40
CA LYS A 700 15.78 -26.97 -16.83
C LYS A 700 16.71 -27.18 -15.65
N ALA A 701 16.29 -26.83 -14.43
CA ALA A 701 17.13 -26.86 -13.23
C ALA A 701 18.43 -26.04 -13.40
N GLU A 702 18.52 -25.20 -14.41
CA GLU A 702 19.62 -24.27 -14.60
C GLU A 702 19.39 -23.07 -13.70
N LEU A 703 20.29 -22.87 -12.77
CA LEU A 703 20.41 -21.69 -11.95
C LEU A 703 20.74 -20.51 -12.88
N GLN A 704 19.74 -19.78 -13.34
CA GLN A 704 20.00 -18.49 -13.97
C GLN A 704 20.36 -17.50 -12.88
N SER A 705 21.62 -17.10 -12.86
CA SER A 705 22.04 -15.92 -12.13
C SER A 705 21.34 -14.74 -12.80
N LEU A 706 20.37 -14.14 -12.12
CA LEU A 706 19.93 -12.78 -12.46
C LEU A 706 21.10 -11.88 -12.15
N ALA A 707 21.77 -11.41 -13.20
CA ALA A 707 22.93 -10.57 -13.08
C ALA A 707 22.55 -9.27 -12.34
N GLY A 708 23.16 -9.03 -11.20
CA GLY A 708 23.32 -7.71 -10.63
C GLY A 708 22.73 -7.45 -9.25
N ASP A 709 21.66 -8.09 -8.81
CA ASP A 709 20.99 -7.69 -7.55
C ASP A 709 20.93 -8.85 -6.54
N VAL A 710 22.09 -9.20 -6.01
CA VAL A 710 22.17 -10.11 -4.85
C VAL A 710 21.87 -9.30 -3.60
N VAL A 711 20.62 -9.26 -3.18
CA VAL A 711 20.29 -8.84 -1.82
C VAL A 711 20.66 -9.99 -0.89
N GLU A 712 21.63 -9.77 -0.01
CA GLU A 712 21.97 -10.77 1.02
C GLU A 712 20.73 -11.05 1.87
N ALA A 713 20.20 -12.25 1.80
CA ALA A 713 19.00 -12.68 2.53
C ALA A 713 19.11 -12.41 4.04
N GLY A 714 20.30 -12.40 4.61
CA GLY A 714 20.55 -12.00 5.99
C GLY A 714 20.25 -10.51 6.28
N LYS A 715 20.37 -9.62 5.30
CA LYS A 715 20.06 -8.18 5.45
C LYS A 715 18.55 -7.91 5.45
N LEU A 716 17.75 -8.77 4.85
CA LEU A 716 16.27 -8.68 4.87
C LEU A 716 15.65 -9.43 6.06
N GLY A 717 16.43 -10.00 6.96
CA GLY A 717 15.92 -10.76 8.10
C GLY A 717 15.20 -12.05 7.71
N LEU A 718 15.46 -12.60 6.54
CA LEU A 718 14.77 -13.75 5.97
C LEU A 718 15.33 -15.11 6.40
N THR A 719 16.46 -15.15 7.13
CA THR A 719 17.00 -16.40 7.70
C THR A 719 16.13 -16.87 8.85
N ARG A 720 15.60 -18.09 8.78
CA ARG A 720 14.69 -18.66 9.76
C ARG A 720 15.21 -19.97 10.33
N PRO A 721 14.98 -20.22 11.62
CA PRO A 721 15.19 -21.54 12.20
C PRO A 721 14.11 -22.53 11.75
N TYR A 722 14.47 -23.80 11.62
CA TYR A 722 13.51 -24.89 11.59
C TYR A 722 13.90 -25.96 12.61
N THR A 723 12.91 -26.68 13.11
CA THR A 723 13.13 -27.85 13.97
C THR A 723 12.31 -29.02 13.46
N ILE A 724 12.78 -30.25 13.77
CA ILE A 724 12.03 -31.45 13.49
C ILE A 724 11.72 -32.09 14.86
N SER A 725 10.44 -32.16 15.18
CA SER A 725 9.98 -32.81 16.43
C SER A 725 8.53 -33.26 16.32
N ASN A 726 8.20 -34.36 16.98
CA ASN A 726 6.86 -34.95 17.01
C ASN A 726 6.27 -35.24 15.62
N GLY A 727 7.08 -35.71 14.68
CA GLY A 727 6.65 -36.01 13.31
C GLY A 727 6.32 -34.76 12.47
N LYS A 728 6.83 -33.59 12.85
CA LYS A 728 6.56 -32.33 12.15
C LYS A 728 7.83 -31.51 11.95
N ILE A 729 7.84 -30.76 10.86
CA ILE A 729 8.78 -29.69 10.61
C ILE A 729 8.15 -28.43 11.21
N GLN A 730 8.81 -27.83 12.17
CA GLN A 730 8.38 -26.58 12.81
C GLN A 730 9.22 -25.45 12.25
N THR A 731 8.57 -24.42 11.73
CA THR A 731 9.20 -23.21 11.22
C THR A 731 8.53 -21.99 11.86
N ASP A 732 9.29 -20.94 12.07
CA ASP A 732 8.73 -19.66 12.43
C ASP A 732 8.62 -18.80 11.16
N PHE A 733 7.42 -18.59 10.69
CA PHE A 733 7.16 -17.73 9.55
C PHE A 733 6.88 -16.30 10.05
N VAL A 734 7.97 -15.55 10.29
CA VAL A 734 7.94 -14.15 10.76
C VAL A 734 7.09 -13.97 12.02
N GLY A 735 7.43 -14.71 13.08
CA GLY A 735 6.71 -14.66 14.35
C GLY A 735 5.42 -15.49 14.40
N THR A 736 5.08 -16.18 13.31
CA THR A 736 3.96 -17.14 13.31
C THR A 736 4.53 -18.56 13.21
N PRO A 737 4.45 -19.38 14.27
CA PRO A 737 4.86 -20.76 14.23
C PRO A 737 4.04 -21.55 13.20
N ILE A 738 4.70 -22.24 12.28
CA ILE A 738 4.05 -23.14 11.33
C ILE A 738 4.56 -24.54 11.56
N GLU A 739 3.65 -25.46 11.85
CA GLU A 739 3.92 -26.88 11.93
C GLU A 739 3.52 -27.54 10.61
N THR A 740 4.44 -28.28 10.00
CA THR A 740 4.20 -29.03 8.76
C THR A 740 4.35 -30.51 9.02
N ALA A 741 3.26 -31.26 8.95
CA ALA A 741 3.28 -32.71 8.94
C ALA A 741 3.43 -33.23 7.51
N VAL A 742 4.18 -34.30 7.31
CA VAL A 742 4.35 -34.94 6.00
C VAL A 742 3.77 -36.35 6.03
N TYR A 743 2.98 -36.68 5.03
CA TYR A 743 2.31 -37.97 4.86
C TYR A 743 2.86 -38.68 3.62
N LYS A 744 3.23 -39.94 3.76
CA LYS A 744 3.63 -40.76 2.64
C LYS A 744 2.48 -41.64 2.17
N LEU A 745 2.18 -41.57 0.86
CA LEU A 745 1.19 -42.43 0.19
C LEU A 745 1.83 -43.04 -1.06
N GLY A 746 2.14 -44.33 -1.03
CA GLY A 746 2.97 -44.96 -2.06
C GLY A 746 4.34 -44.31 -2.13
N ASP A 747 4.74 -43.83 -3.31
CA ASP A 747 6.01 -43.14 -3.53
C ASP A 747 5.93 -41.63 -3.40
N LYS A 748 4.75 -41.10 -3.04
CA LYS A 748 4.49 -39.66 -2.94
C LYS A 748 4.50 -39.16 -1.49
N TYR A 749 4.94 -37.92 -1.31
CA TYR A 749 4.96 -37.25 -0.03
C TYR A 749 4.07 -36.00 -0.09
N PHE A 750 3.16 -35.85 0.86
CA PHE A 750 2.23 -34.73 0.94
C PHE A 750 2.46 -33.95 2.22
N ALA A 751 2.69 -32.64 2.10
CA ALA A 751 2.84 -31.75 3.25
C ALA A 751 1.53 -31.07 3.60
N ALA A 752 1.17 -31.12 4.90
CA ALA A 752 0.05 -30.44 5.48
C ALA A 752 0.57 -29.43 6.53
N ARG A 753 0.33 -28.16 6.31
CA ARG A 753 0.67 -27.09 7.25
C ARG A 753 -0.43 -26.93 8.29
N GLY A 754 -0.06 -26.65 9.55
CA GLY A 754 -1.00 -26.53 10.66
C GLY A 754 -2.04 -25.43 10.49
N ASN A 755 -1.71 -24.38 9.73
CA ASN A 755 -2.62 -23.28 9.41
C ASN A 755 -3.51 -23.52 8.18
N GLU A 756 -3.50 -24.72 7.60
CA GLU A 756 -4.25 -25.06 6.38
C GLU A 756 -5.45 -25.99 6.64
N PHE A 757 -6.06 -25.89 7.81
CA PHE A 757 -7.33 -26.52 8.17
C PHE A 757 -7.43 -28.04 7.85
N GLY A 758 -6.30 -28.76 7.98
CA GLY A 758 -6.24 -30.21 7.71
C GLY A 758 -6.12 -30.58 6.23
N TYR A 759 -5.80 -29.64 5.34
CA TYR A 759 -5.47 -29.92 3.95
C TYR A 759 -3.98 -30.21 3.75
N ALA A 760 -3.67 -31.09 2.78
CA ALA A 760 -2.31 -31.41 2.36
C ALA A 760 -2.11 -30.90 0.92
N ASN A 761 -1.91 -29.61 0.79
CA ASN A 761 -1.89 -28.92 -0.51
C ASN A 761 -0.55 -28.99 -1.23
N TYR A 762 0.47 -29.57 -0.65
CA TYR A 762 1.79 -29.63 -1.25
C TYR A 762 2.26 -31.07 -1.44
N GLU A 763 2.72 -31.39 -2.65
CA GLU A 763 3.48 -32.60 -2.91
C GLU A 763 4.96 -32.28 -2.78
N ILE A 764 5.69 -33.04 -1.95
CA ILE A 764 7.14 -32.94 -1.81
C ILE A 764 7.76 -33.95 -2.77
N VAL A 765 8.53 -33.45 -3.73
CA VAL A 765 9.27 -34.27 -4.67
C VAL A 765 10.76 -34.11 -4.38
N PRO A 766 11.48 -35.21 -3.98
CA PRO A 766 12.92 -35.14 -3.83
C PRO A 766 13.57 -34.66 -5.14
N ALA A 767 14.53 -33.76 -5.07
CA ALA A 767 15.29 -33.36 -6.25
C ALA A 767 16.28 -34.47 -6.61
N GLU A 768 16.12 -35.10 -7.76
CA GLU A 768 17.11 -36.05 -8.29
C GLU A 768 18.33 -35.28 -8.77
N GLY A 769 19.50 -35.68 -8.24
CA GLY A 769 20.80 -35.07 -8.56
C GLY A 769 21.23 -34.04 -7.50
N GLN A 770 22.45 -34.22 -7.01
CA GLN A 770 23.11 -33.25 -6.17
C GLN A 770 23.26 -31.94 -6.97
N LEU A 771 22.40 -30.96 -6.69
CA LEU A 771 22.81 -29.57 -6.93
C LEU A 771 23.94 -29.36 -5.92
N SER A 772 25.19 -29.50 -6.36
CA SER A 772 26.34 -29.03 -5.57
C SER A 772 26.02 -27.63 -5.08
N PRO A 773 26.25 -27.31 -3.81
CA PRO A 773 26.21 -25.93 -3.37
C PRO A 773 27.16 -25.18 -4.31
N LEU A 774 26.62 -24.29 -5.12
CA LEU A 774 27.44 -23.35 -5.90
C LEU A 774 28.13 -22.45 -4.88
N TYR A 775 29.41 -22.71 -4.66
CA TYR A 775 30.33 -21.86 -3.92
C TYR A 775 30.67 -20.62 -4.73
#